data_7420b92b320ecff773dc63acfa2b88fd
#
_entry.id   7420b92b320ecff773dc63acfa2b88fd
#
_cell.length_a   1.000
_cell.length_b   1.000
_cell.length_c   1.000
_cell.angle_alpha   90.00
_cell.angle_beta   90.00
_cell.angle_gamma   90.00
#
_symmetry.space_group_name_H-M   'P 1'
#
loop_
_entity.id
_entity.type
_entity.pdbx_description
1 polymer ?
#
loop_
_entity_poly.entity_id
_entity_poly.type
_entity_poly.pdbx_seq_one_letter_code
_entity_poly.pdbx_strand_id
1 'polypeptide(L)'
;MKKIILSIALAMLTLTASAVPARRTQRTLTLSDGTQVTATLSGDENYHYWKTADGRAFVMNEENIPQEISLQQAQSKLQAKVQARNAHRIAKRTKHKAAWGAETNPISGERKGLVILVNYKDKKMQHTQAECNDYFNKAGYSENNCTGSVRDYFLSQSYGKFSLDFDVMGPVTLSKNLSYYGDNDSDGNDKHAAEMVAEAVKLAVSGIDLKKYDWDGDGYVDQVYVVYAGYGEHADAPANTIWPHEYELSEAAKYNDGPGALTINGVTIDTYACSSELRGSSGNKMDGIGTACHEFSHCLAIPDMYDTSADGENFGMNVWDLMDYGSYNGEDGFGETPAPFTSYERMYCGWLTPVELTQPCNVNDMPAITKEPVAYLIRNANPKFPGEYYLLENHQQESWDAYAPAHGMLILHVDFNSDVWKQNTVNNTASHQRMTIIPADGKLSHYNTTGDTWPGTSNNTKLTDTSRPAATLYNQNSNGRKFMGRPIENIAEKDGLISFTFDGGKALPQLATPTALPATQVTASSFTAQWQKVEGATSYEVQLTATGNNEGSIEESIMLDEDFKGFNNGNTKDGTQDIASNLNKYTHTAGWTGLKLFTTPRNEVKMGSSSVAGRLTTPAVSPSNDVITVVIVARWFNEKSNKLQIGYSEGDGQAELLGEATLEKENAYFAVPIEEVSEDCQVVLFSSNRAYVSRVIVLDGTFSDDDLSTLFKAPVKTIGKRAQAHKSKSQTVTTAATAYTFTNLTADATYTYRVRALADGFATSNWSEPIQVSLATGIHEVTGADDASAQPAALYDLLGRRITGTPQRGIYIKDGRKIMVR
;
A
#
# COMPACT_ATOMS: atom_id res chain seq x y z
N MET A 1 -8.71 18.12 -51.26
CA MET A 1 -9.55 17.66 -50.17
C MET A 1 -8.81 16.51 -49.47
N LYS A 2 -7.93 16.88 -48.51
CA LYS A 2 -7.24 15.92 -47.65
C LYS A 2 -8.10 15.70 -46.40
N LYS A 3 -8.56 14.48 -46.20
CA LYS A 3 -9.21 14.06 -44.97
C LYS A 3 -8.13 13.98 -43.88
N ILE A 4 -8.19 14.85 -42.89
CA ILE A 4 -7.47 14.73 -41.64
C ILE A 4 -8.27 13.75 -40.81
N ILE A 5 -7.75 12.55 -40.64
CA ILE A 5 -8.22 11.58 -39.65
C ILE A 5 -7.62 12.03 -38.33
N LEU A 6 -8.44 12.60 -37.46
CA LEU A 6 -8.10 12.91 -36.07
C LEU A 6 -8.14 11.59 -35.30
N SER A 7 -7.00 10.98 -35.08
CA SER A 7 -6.86 9.86 -34.17
C SER A 7 -7.02 10.38 -32.76
N ILE A 8 -8.18 10.17 -32.17
CA ILE A 8 -8.38 10.29 -30.71
C ILE A 8 -7.67 9.08 -30.11
N ALA A 9 -6.48 9.27 -29.59
CA ALA A 9 -5.88 8.31 -28.68
C ALA A 9 -6.67 8.37 -27.37
N LEU A 10 -7.65 7.48 -27.23
CA LEU A 10 -8.27 7.17 -25.96
C LEU A 10 -7.21 6.39 -25.19
N ALA A 11 -6.58 7.01 -24.22
CA ALA A 11 -5.74 6.30 -23.26
C ALA A 11 -6.67 5.37 -22.47
N MET A 12 -6.71 4.10 -22.84
CA MET A 12 -7.36 3.06 -22.07
C MET A 12 -6.41 2.67 -20.94
N LEU A 13 -6.83 2.93 -19.72
CA LEU A 13 -6.19 2.39 -18.53
C LEU A 13 -6.39 0.87 -18.53
N THR A 14 -5.30 0.14 -18.40
CA THR A 14 -5.27 -1.33 -18.38
C THR A 14 -5.01 -1.81 -16.96
N LEU A 15 -5.64 -2.87 -16.57
CA LEU A 15 -5.74 -3.33 -15.20
C LEU A 15 -5.64 -4.89 -15.14
N THR A 16 -4.92 -5.50 -14.15
CA THR A 16 -4.67 -6.97 -14.05
C THR A 16 -5.07 -7.60 -12.71
N ALA A 17 -5.50 -8.87 -12.67
CA ALA A 17 -5.66 -9.71 -11.49
C ALA A 17 -4.30 -10.24 -11.00
N SER A 18 -4.19 -10.72 -9.75
CA SER A 18 -2.95 -11.24 -9.18
C SER A 18 -3.10 -12.71 -8.79
N ALA A 19 -2.13 -13.54 -9.14
CA ALA A 19 -2.03 -14.94 -8.70
C ALA A 19 -0.59 -15.45 -8.87
N VAL A 20 -0.30 -16.61 -8.27
CA VAL A 20 0.99 -17.26 -8.51
C VAL A 20 1.21 -17.57 -9.99
N PRO A 21 2.40 -17.32 -10.52
CA PRO A 21 2.72 -17.72 -11.89
C PRO A 21 2.63 -19.24 -12.03
N ALA A 22 2.42 -19.72 -13.25
CA ALA A 22 2.43 -21.16 -13.54
C ALA A 22 3.70 -21.81 -13.02
N ARG A 23 3.59 -22.84 -12.21
CA ARG A 23 4.76 -23.65 -11.86
C ARG A 23 5.31 -24.27 -13.14
N ARG A 24 6.51 -23.90 -13.57
CA ARG A 24 7.15 -24.30 -14.85
C ARG A 24 7.30 -25.81 -14.98
N THR A 25 6.21 -26.55 -14.87
CA THR A 25 6.12 -28.00 -15.01
C THR A 25 6.31 -28.39 -16.46
N GLN A 26 7.11 -29.39 -16.76
CA GLN A 26 7.25 -29.93 -18.10
C GLN A 26 6.36 -31.15 -18.30
N ARG A 27 5.69 -31.21 -19.45
CA ARG A 27 4.82 -32.32 -19.83
C ARG A 27 5.02 -32.69 -21.28
N THR A 28 4.89 -33.97 -21.60
CA THR A 28 4.81 -34.42 -22.98
C THR A 28 3.37 -34.37 -23.43
N LEU A 29 3.08 -33.50 -24.42
CA LEU A 29 1.78 -33.40 -25.06
C LEU A 29 1.74 -34.31 -26.27
N THR A 30 0.60 -34.99 -26.46
CA THR A 30 0.34 -35.76 -27.68
C THR A 30 -0.66 -34.97 -28.54
N LEU A 31 -0.21 -34.49 -29.69
CA LEU A 31 -1.04 -33.71 -30.63
C LEU A 31 -2.06 -34.58 -31.32
N SER A 32 -3.04 -33.97 -31.98
CA SER A 32 -4.12 -34.66 -32.71
C SER A 32 -3.63 -35.57 -33.83
N ASP A 33 -2.44 -35.32 -34.36
CA ASP A 33 -1.79 -36.16 -35.37
C ASP A 33 -0.92 -37.29 -34.79
N GLY A 34 -0.89 -37.43 -33.46
CA GLY A 34 -0.09 -38.41 -32.72
C GLY A 34 1.35 -37.97 -32.47
N THR A 35 1.77 -36.77 -32.90
CA THR A 35 3.09 -36.19 -32.58
C THR A 35 3.21 -35.92 -31.11
N GLN A 36 4.34 -36.23 -30.50
CA GLN A 36 4.66 -35.89 -29.11
C GLN A 36 5.59 -34.70 -29.06
N VAL A 37 5.28 -33.72 -28.21
CA VAL A 37 6.09 -32.55 -27.98
C VAL A 37 6.25 -32.33 -26.49
N THR A 38 7.44 -31.95 -26.02
CA THR A 38 7.67 -31.54 -24.64
C THR A 38 7.36 -30.05 -24.53
N ALA A 39 6.48 -29.69 -23.63
CA ALA A 39 6.09 -28.32 -23.39
C ALA A 39 6.10 -27.99 -21.89
N THR A 40 6.32 -26.74 -21.56
CA THR A 40 6.36 -26.19 -20.18
C THR A 40 5.09 -25.36 -19.97
N LEU A 41 4.44 -25.52 -18.81
CA LEU A 41 3.32 -24.68 -18.41
C LEU A 41 3.82 -23.24 -18.16
N SER A 42 3.15 -22.26 -18.75
CA SER A 42 3.51 -20.85 -18.71
C SER A 42 2.25 -19.98 -18.55
N GLY A 43 2.38 -18.79 -17.96
CA GLY A 43 1.28 -17.86 -17.72
C GLY A 43 0.82 -17.81 -16.27
N ASP A 44 -0.39 -17.34 -16.07
CA ASP A 44 -1.05 -17.16 -14.78
C ASP A 44 -2.56 -17.49 -14.88
N GLU A 45 -3.34 -17.16 -13.87
CA GLU A 45 -4.81 -17.37 -13.83
C GLU A 45 -5.57 -16.61 -14.92
N ASN A 46 -4.98 -15.55 -15.45
CA ASN A 46 -5.66 -14.77 -16.51
C ASN A 46 -5.51 -15.42 -17.88
N TYR A 47 -4.35 -16.03 -18.13
CA TYR A 47 -4.08 -16.78 -19.34
C TYR A 47 -2.87 -17.68 -19.19
N HIS A 48 -3.04 -18.97 -19.35
CA HIS A 48 -1.97 -19.95 -19.32
C HIS A 48 -2.00 -20.88 -20.52
N TYR A 49 -0.85 -21.43 -20.87
CA TYR A 49 -0.65 -22.27 -22.02
C TYR A 49 0.61 -23.13 -21.89
N TRP A 50 0.70 -24.13 -22.71
CA TRP A 50 1.87 -24.99 -22.78
C TRP A 50 2.80 -24.52 -23.88
N LYS A 51 4.06 -24.19 -23.58
CA LYS A 51 5.07 -23.65 -24.48
C LYS A 51 6.18 -24.66 -24.74
N THR A 52 6.49 -24.92 -25.99
CA THR A 52 7.62 -25.77 -26.40
C THR A 52 8.90 -24.96 -26.53
N ALA A 53 10.06 -25.62 -26.47
CA ALA A 53 11.37 -24.97 -26.62
C ALA A 53 11.57 -24.26 -27.97
N ASP A 54 10.85 -24.68 -29.02
CA ASP A 54 10.83 -24.04 -30.33
C ASP A 54 9.83 -22.91 -30.47
N GLY A 55 9.14 -22.55 -29.34
CA GLY A 55 8.23 -21.38 -29.24
C GLY A 55 6.79 -21.62 -29.69
N ARG A 56 6.38 -22.86 -29.95
CA ARG A 56 4.96 -23.16 -30.18
C ARG A 56 4.19 -23.14 -28.88
N ALA A 57 2.94 -22.70 -28.92
CA ALA A 57 2.07 -22.64 -27.77
C ALA A 57 0.80 -23.48 -27.97
N PHE A 58 0.32 -24.10 -26.90
CA PHE A 58 -0.83 -25.00 -26.93
C PHE A 58 -1.75 -24.71 -25.73
N VAL A 59 -3.05 -24.68 -25.94
CA VAL A 59 -4.07 -24.74 -24.90
C VAL A 59 -4.77 -26.08 -24.95
N MET A 60 -5.28 -26.56 -23.81
CA MET A 60 -6.04 -27.78 -23.74
C MET A 60 -7.52 -27.46 -24.05
N ASN A 61 -8.15 -28.24 -24.92
CA ASN A 61 -9.60 -28.13 -25.12
C ASN A 61 -10.38 -28.91 -24.04
N GLU A 62 -11.72 -28.86 -24.09
CA GLU A 62 -12.59 -29.57 -23.15
C GLU A 62 -12.37 -31.09 -23.11
N GLU A 63 -11.82 -31.68 -24.15
CA GLU A 63 -11.46 -33.09 -24.22
C GLU A 63 -10.02 -33.37 -23.79
N ASN A 64 -9.32 -32.34 -23.24
CA ASN A 64 -7.91 -32.40 -22.85
C ASN A 64 -6.94 -32.71 -24.00
N ILE A 65 -7.29 -32.28 -25.22
CA ILE A 65 -6.45 -32.41 -26.43
C ILE A 65 -5.74 -31.09 -26.69
N PRO A 66 -4.39 -31.09 -26.86
CA PRO A 66 -3.64 -29.86 -27.14
C PRO A 66 -4.03 -29.24 -28.48
N GLN A 67 -4.39 -27.96 -28.47
CA GLN A 67 -4.62 -27.15 -29.64
C GLN A 67 -3.58 -26.07 -29.78
N GLU A 68 -2.91 -26.02 -30.92
CA GLU A 68 -1.90 -24.99 -31.18
C GLU A 68 -2.53 -23.61 -31.34
N ILE A 69 -1.98 -22.62 -30.68
CA ILE A 69 -2.42 -21.23 -30.70
C ILE A 69 -1.31 -20.29 -31.12
N SER A 70 -1.67 -19.11 -31.60
CA SER A 70 -0.72 -18.03 -31.85
C SER A 70 -0.49 -17.26 -30.57
N LEU A 71 0.77 -17.12 -30.10
CA LEU A 71 1.10 -16.27 -28.97
C LEU A 71 0.61 -14.83 -29.12
N GLN A 72 0.63 -14.29 -30.32
CA GLN A 72 0.10 -12.94 -30.60
C GLN A 72 -1.42 -12.85 -30.37
N GLN A 73 -2.17 -13.92 -30.69
CA GLN A 73 -3.60 -13.99 -30.37
C GLN A 73 -3.84 -14.14 -28.87
N ALA A 74 -3.00 -14.92 -28.20
CA ALA A 74 -2.99 -15.06 -26.77
C ALA A 74 -2.78 -13.70 -26.08
N GLN A 75 -1.74 -12.97 -26.47
CA GLN A 75 -1.44 -11.63 -25.99
C GLN A 75 -2.58 -10.63 -26.19
N SER A 76 -3.21 -10.65 -27.38
CA SER A 76 -4.33 -9.75 -27.67
C SER A 76 -5.57 -10.06 -26.83
N LYS A 77 -5.83 -11.34 -26.55
CA LYS A 77 -6.94 -11.78 -25.70
C LYS A 77 -6.69 -11.44 -24.25
N LEU A 78 -5.47 -11.69 -23.74
CA LEU A 78 -5.09 -11.33 -22.40
C LEU A 78 -5.20 -9.82 -22.17
N GLN A 79 -4.63 -9.00 -23.06
CA GLN A 79 -4.76 -7.55 -22.96
C GLN A 79 -6.22 -7.08 -22.86
N ALA A 80 -7.10 -7.64 -23.65
CA ALA A 80 -8.53 -7.28 -23.62
C ALA A 80 -9.20 -7.66 -22.29
N LYS A 81 -8.84 -8.82 -21.70
CA LYS A 81 -9.38 -9.30 -20.43
C LYS A 81 -8.83 -8.56 -19.24
N VAL A 82 -7.53 -8.42 -19.22
CA VAL A 82 -6.79 -7.67 -18.21
C VAL A 82 -7.29 -6.23 -18.11
N GLN A 83 -7.59 -5.60 -19.25
CA GLN A 83 -8.17 -4.25 -19.29
C GLN A 83 -9.55 -4.16 -18.62
N ALA A 84 -10.33 -5.22 -18.68
CA ALA A 84 -11.69 -5.21 -18.16
C ALA A 84 -11.78 -5.46 -16.64
N ARG A 85 -10.84 -6.20 -16.06
CA ARG A 85 -10.92 -6.72 -14.69
C ARG A 85 -10.47 -5.78 -13.55
N ASN A 86 -9.70 -4.73 -13.81
CA ASN A 86 -8.89 -4.09 -12.77
C ASN A 86 -9.29 -2.69 -12.31
N ALA A 87 -10.41 -2.12 -12.73
CA ALA A 87 -10.82 -0.76 -12.32
C ALA A 87 -10.98 -0.59 -10.80
N HIS A 88 -11.31 -1.65 -10.08
CA HIS A 88 -11.66 -1.59 -8.65
C HIS A 88 -10.46 -1.80 -7.70
N ARG A 89 -9.51 -2.64 -8.06
CA ARG A 89 -8.27 -2.88 -7.30
C ARG A 89 -7.40 -1.65 -7.11
N ILE A 90 -7.42 -0.74 -8.07
CA ILE A 90 -6.69 0.54 -8.00
C ILE A 90 -7.09 1.31 -6.74
N ALA A 91 -8.38 1.32 -6.39
CA ALA A 91 -8.88 2.06 -5.24
C ALA A 91 -8.32 1.51 -3.91
N LYS A 92 -8.13 0.20 -3.77
CA LYS A 92 -7.59 -0.42 -2.56
C LYS A 92 -6.06 -0.24 -2.46
N ARG A 93 -5.34 -0.42 -3.56
CA ARG A 93 -3.88 -0.20 -3.63
C ARG A 93 -3.47 1.27 -3.54
N THR A 94 -4.37 2.23 -3.81
CA THR A 94 -4.11 3.66 -3.60
C THR A 94 -4.02 4.05 -2.14
N LYS A 95 -4.51 3.22 -1.22
CA LYS A 95 -4.37 3.47 0.23
C LYS A 95 -2.92 3.34 0.73
N HIS A 96 -2.07 2.62 0.02
CA HIS A 96 -0.67 2.43 0.38
C HIS A 96 0.21 3.28 -0.53
N LYS A 97 0.79 4.33 0.03
CA LYS A 97 1.89 5.06 -0.62
C LYS A 97 3.13 4.20 -0.57
N ALA A 98 3.36 3.40 -1.60
CA ALA A 98 4.68 2.89 -1.88
C ALA A 98 5.56 4.05 -2.36
N ALA A 99 5.74 5.03 -1.49
CA ALA A 99 6.76 6.01 -1.71
C ALA A 99 8.11 5.30 -1.58
N TRP A 100 9.08 5.81 -2.18
CA TRP A 100 10.51 5.63 -2.04
C TRP A 100 11.04 5.82 -0.60
N GLY A 101 10.26 5.48 0.44
CA GLY A 101 10.61 5.63 1.84
C GLY A 101 9.69 4.83 2.75
N ALA A 102 9.97 4.81 4.03
CA ALA A 102 9.17 4.09 5.01
C ALA A 102 7.70 4.52 4.93
N GLU A 103 6.80 3.53 4.95
CA GLU A 103 5.36 3.74 5.07
C GLU A 103 5.04 4.65 6.26
N THR A 104 4.18 5.65 6.07
CA THR A 104 3.73 6.53 7.16
C THR A 104 2.79 5.82 8.13
N ASN A 105 2.10 4.76 7.68
CA ASN A 105 1.27 3.89 8.49
C ASN A 105 1.72 2.43 8.28
N PRO A 106 2.73 1.96 9.00
CA PRO A 106 3.23 0.60 8.83
C PRO A 106 2.13 -0.42 9.15
N ILE A 107 2.07 -1.46 8.34
CA ILE A 107 1.23 -2.62 8.61
C ILE A 107 1.82 -3.32 9.84
N SER A 108 1.10 -3.29 10.96
CA SER A 108 1.67 -3.72 12.24
C SER A 108 0.63 -4.27 13.21
N GLY A 109 1.11 -4.87 14.29
CA GLY A 109 0.30 -5.43 15.37
C GLY A 109 -0.24 -6.82 15.05
N GLU A 110 -1.10 -7.31 15.93
CA GLU A 110 -1.79 -8.58 15.74
C GLU A 110 -3.06 -8.36 14.90
N ARG A 111 -3.22 -9.14 13.85
CA ARG A 111 -4.38 -9.09 12.96
C ARG A 111 -5.00 -10.48 12.83
N LYS A 112 -6.31 -10.53 12.61
CA LYS A 112 -7.03 -11.77 12.37
C LYS A 112 -7.17 -12.04 10.88
N GLY A 113 -6.84 -13.26 10.44
CA GLY A 113 -7.12 -13.73 9.08
C GLY A 113 -8.32 -14.69 9.13
N LEU A 114 -9.14 -14.69 8.09
CA LEU A 114 -10.27 -15.61 7.93
C LEU A 114 -9.95 -16.67 6.88
N VAL A 115 -9.83 -17.92 7.29
CA VAL A 115 -9.61 -19.06 6.39
C VAL A 115 -10.83 -19.97 6.39
N ILE A 116 -11.32 -20.33 5.20
CA ILE A 116 -12.45 -21.24 5.03
C ILE A 116 -12.02 -22.48 4.25
N LEU A 117 -12.16 -23.63 4.85
CA LEU A 117 -11.89 -24.92 4.23
C LEU A 117 -13.11 -25.40 3.45
N VAL A 118 -12.91 -25.93 2.25
CA VAL A 118 -14.00 -26.27 1.34
C VAL A 118 -13.90 -27.71 0.84
N ASN A 119 -15.00 -28.45 1.02
CA ASN A 119 -15.30 -29.66 0.29
C ASN A 119 -16.20 -29.37 -0.90
N TYR A 120 -15.94 -29.98 -2.04
CA TYR A 120 -16.93 -30.08 -3.10
C TYR A 120 -17.94 -31.20 -2.80
N LYS A 121 -19.03 -31.23 -3.55
CA LYS A 121 -20.04 -32.28 -3.42
C LYS A 121 -19.47 -33.69 -3.63
N ASP A 122 -18.54 -33.81 -4.59
CA ASP A 122 -17.92 -35.09 -5.01
C ASP A 122 -16.44 -35.21 -4.55
N LYS A 123 -15.83 -34.19 -3.98
CA LYS A 123 -14.45 -34.22 -3.53
C LYS A 123 -14.33 -33.64 -2.12
N LYS A 124 -13.72 -34.39 -1.22
CA LYS A 124 -13.48 -33.95 0.15
C LYS A 124 -12.00 -33.70 0.37
N MET A 125 -11.72 -32.80 1.28
CA MET A 125 -10.36 -32.58 1.79
C MET A 125 -9.82 -33.90 2.38
N GLN A 126 -8.53 -34.10 2.21
CA GLN A 126 -7.78 -35.23 2.78
C GLN A 126 -7.22 -34.87 4.15
N HIS A 127 -6.98 -33.58 4.41
CA HIS A 127 -6.47 -33.09 5.68
C HIS A 127 -7.61 -32.58 6.56
N THR A 128 -7.41 -32.71 7.86
CA THR A 128 -8.36 -32.24 8.89
C THR A 128 -8.25 -30.71 9.08
N GLN A 129 -9.29 -30.13 9.67
CA GLN A 129 -9.24 -28.71 10.08
C GLN A 129 -8.05 -28.42 11.01
N ALA A 130 -7.69 -29.36 11.90
CA ALA A 130 -6.57 -29.18 12.82
C ALA A 130 -5.21 -29.13 12.08
N GLU A 131 -5.01 -29.99 11.08
CA GLU A 131 -3.81 -29.97 10.24
C GLU A 131 -3.73 -28.69 9.42
N CYS A 132 -4.84 -28.22 8.85
CA CYS A 132 -4.90 -26.94 8.17
C CYS A 132 -4.67 -25.76 9.13
N ASN A 133 -5.20 -25.84 10.36
CA ASN A 133 -4.92 -24.81 11.37
C ASN A 133 -3.43 -24.79 11.74
N ASP A 134 -2.78 -25.93 11.87
CA ASP A 134 -1.34 -26.02 12.09
C ASP A 134 -0.55 -25.37 10.95
N TYR A 135 -0.93 -25.62 9.70
CA TYR A 135 -0.32 -25.03 8.50
C TYR A 135 -0.38 -23.50 8.53
N PHE A 136 -1.48 -22.90 8.97
CA PHE A 136 -1.61 -21.44 9.03
C PHE A 136 -0.99 -20.83 10.29
N ASN A 137 -1.05 -21.48 11.46
CA ASN A 137 -0.84 -20.83 12.76
C ASN A 137 0.28 -21.40 13.62
N LYS A 138 0.66 -22.68 13.43
CA LYS A 138 1.56 -23.36 14.36
C LYS A 138 2.99 -22.81 14.27
N ALA A 139 3.48 -22.31 15.40
CA ALA A 139 4.86 -21.87 15.49
C ALA A 139 5.83 -23.04 15.23
N GLY A 140 6.77 -22.86 14.31
CA GLY A 140 7.72 -23.88 13.91
C GLY A 140 7.08 -25.06 13.17
N TYR A 141 6.02 -24.79 12.39
CA TYR A 141 5.42 -25.80 11.51
C TYR A 141 6.45 -26.38 10.55
N SER A 142 6.56 -27.71 10.50
CA SER A 142 7.62 -28.39 9.72
C SER A 142 7.11 -29.61 8.94
N GLU A 143 5.78 -29.81 8.89
CA GLU A 143 5.23 -30.89 8.07
C GLU A 143 5.52 -30.66 6.59
N ASN A 144 5.77 -31.72 5.86
CA ASN A 144 6.12 -31.68 4.42
C ASN A 144 7.34 -30.80 4.09
N ASN A 145 8.30 -30.71 5.01
CA ASN A 145 9.54 -29.93 4.91
C ASN A 145 9.35 -28.41 4.94
N CYS A 146 8.20 -27.90 5.41
CA CYS A 146 8.00 -26.48 5.59
C CYS A 146 8.93 -25.88 6.66
N THR A 147 9.45 -24.68 6.42
CA THR A 147 10.33 -23.94 7.35
C THR A 147 9.56 -23.31 8.49
N GLY A 148 8.25 -23.13 8.33
CA GLY A 148 7.34 -22.52 9.29
C GLY A 148 5.91 -22.53 8.77
N SER A 149 4.98 -21.98 9.55
CA SER A 149 3.60 -21.74 9.12
C SER A 149 3.47 -20.44 8.33
N VAL A 150 2.30 -20.19 7.74
CA VAL A 150 1.99 -18.88 7.10
C VAL A 150 2.17 -17.73 8.10
N ARG A 151 1.72 -17.91 9.35
CA ARG A 151 1.97 -16.96 10.44
C ARG A 151 3.45 -16.73 10.71
N ASP A 152 4.26 -17.81 10.80
CA ASP A 152 5.71 -17.71 11.03
C ASP A 152 6.39 -16.92 9.92
N TYR A 153 5.95 -17.09 8.68
CA TYR A 153 6.46 -16.34 7.55
C TYR A 153 6.28 -14.83 7.77
N PHE A 154 5.05 -14.33 7.90
CA PHE A 154 4.79 -12.90 8.06
C PHE A 154 5.40 -12.31 9.34
N LEU A 155 5.42 -13.07 10.43
CA LEU A 155 6.08 -12.66 11.67
C LEU A 155 7.58 -12.45 11.47
N SER A 156 8.24 -13.36 10.73
CA SER A 156 9.66 -13.26 10.39
C SER A 156 9.93 -12.10 9.42
N GLN A 157 9.13 -11.97 8.32
CA GLN A 157 9.36 -10.90 7.34
C GLN A 157 9.24 -9.51 7.96
N SER A 158 8.37 -9.36 8.95
CA SER A 158 8.14 -8.09 9.66
C SER A 158 9.08 -7.85 10.84
N TYR A 159 10.01 -8.74 11.12
CA TYR A 159 10.84 -8.70 12.34
C TYR A 159 10.00 -8.64 13.62
N GLY A 160 8.89 -9.39 13.65
CA GLY A 160 7.96 -9.43 14.77
C GLY A 160 7.00 -8.25 14.90
N LYS A 161 7.00 -7.31 13.95
CA LYS A 161 6.12 -6.13 13.99
C LYS A 161 4.68 -6.42 13.57
N PHE A 162 4.47 -7.44 12.74
CA PHE A 162 3.17 -7.85 12.22
C PHE A 162 2.96 -9.34 12.46
N SER A 163 1.86 -9.71 13.08
CA SER A 163 1.49 -11.10 13.37
C SER A 163 0.06 -11.36 12.89
N LEU A 164 -0.10 -12.43 12.14
CA LEU A 164 -1.40 -12.95 11.74
C LEU A 164 -1.81 -14.10 12.68
N ASP A 165 -3.08 -14.11 13.07
CA ASP A 165 -3.70 -15.21 13.78
C ASP A 165 -4.95 -15.62 13.01
N PHE A 166 -4.89 -16.78 12.35
CA PHE A 166 -5.92 -17.22 11.43
C PHE A 166 -7.02 -18.01 12.15
N ASP A 167 -8.27 -17.59 11.98
CA ASP A 167 -9.42 -18.40 12.34
C ASP A 167 -9.73 -19.34 11.16
N VAL A 168 -9.40 -20.61 11.29
CA VAL A 168 -9.61 -21.65 10.27
C VAL A 168 -10.95 -22.34 10.49
N MET A 169 -11.88 -22.19 9.54
CA MET A 169 -13.26 -22.66 9.62
C MET A 169 -13.55 -23.79 8.63
N GLY A 170 -14.55 -24.59 8.91
CA GLY A 170 -14.99 -25.66 8.03
C GLY A 170 -14.33 -27.02 8.36
N PRO A 171 -14.21 -27.97 7.39
CA PRO A 171 -14.59 -27.75 5.99
C PRO A 171 -16.11 -27.68 5.77
N VAL A 172 -16.56 -26.68 5.03
CA VAL A 172 -17.94 -26.61 4.54
C VAL A 172 -18.07 -27.42 3.26
N THR A 173 -19.29 -27.92 2.96
CA THR A 173 -19.52 -28.70 1.74
C THR A 173 -20.39 -27.91 0.77
N LEU A 174 -19.85 -27.65 -0.40
CA LEU A 174 -20.52 -26.93 -1.48
C LEU A 174 -21.59 -27.78 -2.18
N SER A 175 -22.51 -27.11 -2.86
CA SER A 175 -23.67 -27.74 -3.52
C SER A 175 -23.34 -28.45 -4.83
N LYS A 176 -22.23 -28.08 -5.50
CA LYS A 176 -21.80 -28.57 -6.82
C LYS A 176 -20.52 -29.41 -6.74
N ASN A 177 -20.23 -30.10 -7.83
CA ASN A 177 -19.02 -30.88 -8.01
C ASN A 177 -17.81 -29.96 -8.26
N LEU A 178 -16.58 -30.47 -8.02
CA LEU A 178 -15.33 -29.79 -8.34
C LEU A 178 -15.31 -29.27 -9.77
N SER A 179 -15.65 -30.12 -10.72
CA SER A 179 -15.67 -29.78 -12.15
C SER A 179 -16.65 -28.68 -12.55
N TYR A 180 -17.60 -28.31 -11.71
CA TYR A 180 -18.46 -27.15 -11.93
C TYR A 180 -17.76 -25.86 -11.57
N TYR A 181 -17.10 -25.81 -10.40
CA TYR A 181 -16.43 -24.59 -9.90
C TYR A 181 -15.12 -24.31 -10.64
N GLY A 182 -14.40 -25.35 -11.05
CA GLY A 182 -13.21 -25.27 -11.86
C GLY A 182 -13.45 -25.42 -13.37
N ASP A 183 -14.69 -25.23 -13.85
CA ASP A 183 -14.97 -25.22 -15.29
C ASP A 183 -14.41 -23.95 -15.92
N ASN A 184 -13.71 -24.07 -17.02
CA ASN A 184 -13.07 -22.97 -17.70
C ASN A 184 -13.93 -22.38 -18.82
N ASP A 185 -13.78 -21.09 -19.03
CA ASP A 185 -14.32 -20.42 -20.22
C ASP A 185 -13.49 -20.77 -21.47
N SER A 186 -13.92 -20.28 -22.65
CA SER A 186 -13.20 -20.54 -23.91
C SER A 186 -11.78 -20.01 -23.95
N ASP A 187 -11.39 -19.24 -22.98
CA ASP A 187 -10.07 -18.62 -22.85
C ASP A 187 -9.23 -19.22 -21.71
N GLY A 188 -9.78 -20.23 -21.02
CA GLY A 188 -9.07 -20.98 -19.97
C GLY A 188 -9.19 -20.39 -18.58
N ASN A 189 -10.14 -19.46 -18.31
CA ASN A 189 -10.28 -18.95 -16.94
C ASN A 189 -11.41 -19.65 -16.23
N ASP A 190 -11.28 -19.82 -14.93
CA ASP A 190 -12.31 -20.32 -14.04
C ASP A 190 -13.61 -19.49 -14.16
N LYS A 191 -14.71 -20.16 -14.44
CA LYS A 191 -16.04 -19.50 -14.58
C LYS A 191 -16.78 -19.33 -13.27
N HIS A 192 -16.48 -20.14 -12.26
CA HIS A 192 -17.28 -20.26 -11.05
C HIS A 192 -16.45 -20.23 -9.75
N ALA A 193 -15.20 -19.72 -9.80
CA ALA A 193 -14.33 -19.65 -8.62
C ALA A 193 -14.89 -18.68 -7.58
N ALA A 194 -15.36 -17.49 -7.99
CA ALA A 194 -15.99 -16.55 -7.08
C ALA A 194 -17.36 -17.05 -6.56
N GLU A 195 -18.10 -17.81 -7.35
CA GLU A 195 -19.32 -18.49 -6.87
C GLU A 195 -18.97 -19.49 -5.75
N MET A 196 -17.88 -20.27 -5.90
CA MET A 196 -17.36 -21.15 -4.87
C MET A 196 -17.09 -20.39 -3.56
N VAL A 197 -16.35 -19.30 -3.64
CA VAL A 197 -16.00 -18.48 -2.48
C VAL A 197 -17.24 -17.89 -1.82
N ALA A 198 -18.16 -17.34 -2.60
CA ALA A 198 -19.39 -16.76 -2.09
C ALA A 198 -20.30 -17.79 -1.40
N GLU A 199 -20.36 -19.01 -1.90
CA GLU A 199 -21.08 -20.11 -1.25
C GLU A 199 -20.37 -20.54 0.04
N ALA A 200 -19.05 -20.71 0.01
CA ALA A 200 -18.24 -21.06 1.17
C ALA A 200 -18.40 -20.05 2.32
N VAL A 201 -18.32 -18.75 2.00
CA VAL A 201 -18.56 -17.68 2.96
C VAL A 201 -19.94 -17.79 3.61
N LYS A 202 -21.00 -17.92 2.83
CA LYS A 202 -22.38 -18.03 3.34
C LYS A 202 -22.56 -19.22 4.28
N LEU A 203 -21.87 -20.32 4.01
CA LEU A 203 -21.93 -21.53 4.84
C LEU A 203 -21.10 -21.42 6.13
N ALA A 204 -19.95 -20.74 6.07
CA ALA A 204 -18.97 -20.73 7.16
C ALA A 204 -19.20 -19.62 8.19
N VAL A 205 -19.63 -18.42 7.78
CA VAL A 205 -19.56 -17.22 8.65
C VAL A 205 -20.84 -16.94 9.45
N SER A 206 -21.79 -17.90 9.50
CA SER A 206 -23.01 -17.72 10.29
C SER A 206 -22.68 -17.52 11.77
N GLY A 207 -23.09 -16.39 12.35
CA GLY A 207 -22.85 -16.06 13.75
C GLY A 207 -21.44 -15.54 14.08
N ILE A 208 -20.60 -15.32 13.07
CA ILE A 208 -19.25 -14.79 13.24
C ILE A 208 -19.30 -13.25 13.25
N ASP A 209 -18.54 -12.63 14.15
CA ASP A 209 -18.27 -11.20 14.12
C ASP A 209 -17.18 -10.92 13.09
N LEU A 210 -17.59 -10.40 11.93
CA LEU A 210 -16.69 -10.10 10.81
C LEU A 210 -15.83 -8.84 11.03
N LYS A 211 -16.20 -7.97 11.97
CA LYS A 211 -15.42 -6.76 12.26
C LYS A 211 -13.99 -7.03 12.71
N LYS A 212 -13.72 -8.20 13.25
CA LYS A 212 -12.35 -8.56 13.66
C LYS A 212 -11.40 -8.83 12.49
N TYR A 213 -11.92 -8.95 11.27
CA TYR A 213 -11.15 -9.14 10.03
C TYR A 213 -11.15 -7.86 9.17
N ASP A 214 -11.78 -6.80 9.62
CA ASP A 214 -11.73 -5.45 9.08
C ASP A 214 -10.65 -4.67 9.85
N TRP A 215 -9.44 -4.65 9.30
CA TRP A 215 -8.25 -4.20 10.03
C TRP A 215 -8.16 -2.68 10.15
N ASP A 216 -8.71 -1.96 9.17
CA ASP A 216 -8.69 -0.50 9.10
C ASP A 216 -10.04 0.15 9.45
N GLY A 217 -11.07 -0.65 9.71
CA GLY A 217 -12.40 -0.18 10.14
C GLY A 217 -13.23 0.42 9.01
N ASP A 218 -12.92 0.12 7.76
CA ASP A 218 -13.61 0.68 6.59
C ASP A 218 -14.93 -0.02 6.24
N GLY A 219 -15.30 -1.07 7.00
CA GLY A 219 -16.51 -1.86 6.82
C GLY A 219 -16.34 -3.01 5.82
N TYR A 220 -15.12 -3.25 5.35
CA TYR A 220 -14.77 -4.41 4.51
C TYR A 220 -13.84 -5.36 5.27
N VAL A 221 -14.01 -6.66 5.03
CA VAL A 221 -13.01 -7.66 5.44
C VAL A 221 -11.80 -7.50 4.55
N ASP A 222 -10.60 -7.40 5.14
CA ASP A 222 -9.37 -7.20 4.35
C ASP A 222 -9.10 -8.34 3.40
N GLN A 223 -9.29 -9.59 3.84
CA GLN A 223 -9.26 -10.74 2.96
C GLN A 223 -9.95 -11.97 3.57
N VAL A 224 -10.64 -12.74 2.74
CA VAL A 224 -11.04 -14.11 3.01
C VAL A 224 -10.14 -15.06 2.24
N TYR A 225 -9.57 -16.05 2.91
CA TYR A 225 -8.76 -17.08 2.27
C TYR A 225 -9.54 -18.39 2.18
N VAL A 226 -9.61 -19.00 1.00
CA VAL A 226 -10.32 -20.27 0.79
C VAL A 226 -9.33 -21.37 0.42
N VAL A 227 -9.29 -22.45 1.20
CA VAL A 227 -8.55 -23.66 0.84
C VAL A 227 -9.55 -24.70 0.33
N TYR A 228 -9.43 -25.04 -0.94
CA TYR A 228 -10.35 -25.99 -1.59
C TYR A 228 -9.73 -27.39 -1.73
N ALA A 229 -10.57 -28.43 -1.62
CA ALA A 229 -10.17 -29.84 -1.65
C ALA A 229 -9.55 -30.24 -2.98
N GLY A 230 -8.39 -30.89 -2.93
CA GLY A 230 -7.68 -31.42 -4.10
C GLY A 230 -6.55 -30.56 -4.59
N TYR A 231 -6.30 -30.57 -5.89
CA TYR A 231 -5.14 -29.95 -6.57
C TYR A 231 -5.53 -28.67 -7.29
N GLY A 232 -4.53 -27.81 -7.58
CA GLY A 232 -4.69 -26.58 -8.35
C GLY A 232 -4.08 -26.68 -9.74
N GLU A 233 -4.70 -26.00 -10.70
CA GLU A 233 -4.31 -26.03 -12.11
C GLU A 233 -2.88 -25.48 -12.36
N HIS A 234 -2.44 -24.51 -11.55
CA HIS A 234 -1.09 -23.91 -11.60
C HIS A 234 0.06 -24.94 -11.50
N ALA A 235 -0.21 -26.10 -10.94
CA ALA A 235 0.76 -27.17 -10.70
C ALA A 235 0.47 -28.44 -11.51
N ASP A 236 -0.05 -28.30 -12.74
CA ASP A 236 -0.34 -29.40 -13.68
C ASP A 236 -1.51 -30.31 -13.25
N ALA A 237 -2.46 -29.80 -12.48
CA ALA A 237 -3.73 -30.49 -12.25
C ALA A 237 -4.64 -30.38 -13.51
N PRO A 238 -5.72 -31.20 -13.61
CA PRO A 238 -6.64 -31.11 -14.73
C PRO A 238 -7.26 -29.73 -14.88
N ALA A 239 -7.51 -29.28 -16.12
CA ALA A 239 -8.09 -27.98 -16.48
C ALA A 239 -9.52 -27.72 -15.94
N ASN A 240 -10.09 -28.61 -15.19
CA ASN A 240 -11.35 -28.45 -14.47
C ASN A 240 -11.12 -28.30 -12.94
N THR A 241 -9.93 -27.90 -12.54
CA THR A 241 -9.57 -27.47 -11.19
C THR A 241 -9.29 -25.97 -11.15
N ILE A 242 -9.46 -25.36 -9.99
CA ILE A 242 -9.29 -23.91 -9.86
C ILE A 242 -7.81 -23.55 -9.82
N TRP A 243 -7.44 -22.45 -10.52
CA TRP A 243 -6.15 -21.81 -10.37
C TRP A 243 -6.11 -21.00 -9.06
N PRO A 244 -5.11 -21.15 -8.18
CA PRO A 244 -4.94 -20.27 -7.02
C PRO A 244 -4.81 -18.82 -7.44
N HIS A 245 -5.58 -17.94 -6.79
CA HIS A 245 -5.57 -16.51 -7.12
C HIS A 245 -6.18 -15.65 -6.01
N GLU A 246 -5.85 -14.36 -6.03
CA GLU A 246 -6.55 -13.31 -5.28
C GLU A 246 -7.43 -12.51 -6.23
N TYR A 247 -8.69 -12.26 -5.85
CA TYR A 247 -9.64 -11.50 -6.65
C TYR A 247 -10.76 -10.85 -5.81
N GLU A 248 -11.68 -10.16 -6.47
CA GLU A 248 -12.84 -9.53 -5.85
C GLU A 248 -14.15 -10.12 -6.35
N LEU A 249 -15.07 -10.44 -5.43
CA LEU A 249 -16.39 -10.96 -5.76
C LEU A 249 -17.20 -10.00 -6.63
N SER A 250 -17.09 -8.69 -6.37
CA SER A 250 -17.79 -7.65 -7.13
C SER A 250 -17.32 -7.56 -8.58
N GLU A 251 -16.04 -7.82 -8.84
CA GLU A 251 -15.49 -7.85 -10.19
C GLU A 251 -15.90 -9.13 -10.93
N ALA A 252 -15.77 -10.28 -10.27
CA ALA A 252 -16.17 -11.58 -10.83
C ALA A 252 -17.64 -11.60 -11.26
N ALA A 253 -18.52 -10.98 -10.50
CA ALA A 253 -19.95 -10.88 -10.83
C ALA A 253 -20.24 -10.14 -12.14
N LYS A 254 -19.35 -9.28 -12.61
CA LYS A 254 -19.48 -8.62 -13.92
C LYS A 254 -19.34 -9.59 -15.10
N TYR A 255 -18.71 -10.74 -14.83
CA TYR A 255 -18.53 -11.85 -15.78
C TYR A 255 -19.45 -13.03 -15.50
N ASN A 256 -20.50 -12.81 -14.69
CA ASN A 256 -21.47 -13.81 -14.23
C ASN A 256 -20.87 -14.90 -13.31
N ASP A 257 -19.73 -14.65 -12.69
CA ASP A 257 -19.18 -15.51 -11.65
C ASP A 257 -19.60 -15.02 -10.26
N GLY A 258 -20.58 -15.71 -9.71
CA GLY A 258 -21.08 -15.47 -8.36
C GLY A 258 -21.99 -14.25 -8.19
N PRO A 259 -22.43 -13.97 -6.97
CA PRO A 259 -23.44 -12.96 -6.64
C PRO A 259 -22.87 -11.55 -6.43
N GLY A 260 -21.57 -11.34 -6.52
CA GLY A 260 -20.90 -10.12 -6.14
C GLY A 260 -20.56 -10.04 -4.65
N ALA A 261 -20.11 -8.86 -4.20
CA ALA A 261 -19.76 -8.61 -2.82
C ALA A 261 -20.87 -9.00 -1.83
N LEU A 262 -20.51 -9.57 -0.70
CA LEU A 262 -21.43 -10.09 0.32
C LEU A 262 -21.43 -9.21 1.56
N THR A 263 -22.52 -8.50 1.83
CA THR A 263 -22.67 -7.74 3.09
C THR A 263 -23.40 -8.59 4.13
N ILE A 264 -22.72 -8.93 5.23
CA ILE A 264 -23.21 -9.77 6.32
C ILE A 264 -23.03 -9.00 7.63
N ASN A 265 -24.15 -8.76 8.35
CA ASN A 265 -24.15 -8.00 9.62
C ASN A 265 -23.49 -6.62 9.54
N GLY A 266 -23.56 -5.97 8.37
CA GLY A 266 -23.04 -4.62 8.16
C GLY A 266 -21.55 -4.55 7.81
N VAL A 267 -20.90 -5.71 7.61
CA VAL A 267 -19.52 -5.80 7.10
C VAL A 267 -19.55 -6.48 5.74
N THR A 268 -18.78 -5.97 4.80
CA THR A 268 -18.73 -6.45 3.42
C THR A 268 -17.52 -7.35 3.20
N ILE A 269 -17.73 -8.50 2.57
CA ILE A 269 -16.70 -9.39 2.04
C ILE A 269 -16.68 -9.20 0.53
N ASP A 270 -15.55 -8.80 0.00
CA ASP A 270 -15.32 -8.59 -1.43
C ASP A 270 -14.00 -9.22 -1.88
N THR A 271 -12.88 -8.79 -1.30
CA THR A 271 -11.57 -9.37 -1.57
C THR A 271 -11.47 -10.80 -1.02
N TYR A 272 -11.00 -11.71 -1.85
CA TYR A 272 -10.71 -13.08 -1.46
C TYR A 272 -9.43 -13.58 -2.12
N ALA A 273 -8.81 -14.60 -1.52
CA ALA A 273 -7.84 -15.43 -2.20
C ALA A 273 -8.20 -16.91 -2.03
N CYS A 274 -7.70 -17.75 -2.90
CA CYS A 274 -7.90 -19.18 -2.78
C CYS A 274 -6.67 -19.99 -3.22
N SER A 275 -6.51 -21.18 -2.64
CA SER A 275 -5.49 -22.15 -3.06
C SER A 275 -5.97 -23.57 -2.88
N SER A 276 -5.27 -24.51 -3.54
CA SER A 276 -5.49 -25.94 -3.38
C SER A 276 -5.00 -26.45 -2.03
N GLU A 277 -5.66 -27.49 -1.53
CA GLU A 277 -5.19 -28.26 -0.38
C GLU A 277 -3.90 -29.03 -0.68
N LEU A 278 -3.85 -29.66 -1.88
CA LEU A 278 -2.81 -30.62 -2.23
C LEU A 278 -1.87 -30.04 -3.28
N ARG A 279 -0.59 -30.33 -3.13
CA ARG A 279 0.45 -29.94 -4.06
C ARG A 279 0.51 -30.79 -5.31
N GLY A 280 0.89 -30.17 -6.44
CA GLY A 280 1.07 -30.87 -7.71
C GLY A 280 -0.22 -31.42 -8.28
N SER A 281 -0.15 -32.59 -8.92
CA SER A 281 -1.30 -33.23 -9.58
C SER A 281 -1.56 -34.65 -9.08
N SER A 282 -0.82 -35.13 -8.06
CA SER A 282 -0.95 -36.47 -7.49
C SER A 282 -0.41 -36.56 -6.07
N GLY A 283 -0.84 -37.59 -5.34
CA GLY A 283 -0.41 -37.82 -3.95
C GLY A 283 -1.38 -37.22 -2.95
N ASN A 284 -0.92 -37.06 -1.70
CA ASN A 284 -1.75 -36.57 -0.60
C ASN A 284 -1.02 -35.57 0.31
N LYS A 285 0.14 -35.05 -0.13
CA LYS A 285 0.83 -34.03 0.64
C LYS A 285 0.10 -32.69 0.50
N MET A 286 -0.04 -31.99 1.61
CA MET A 286 -0.50 -30.61 1.61
C MET A 286 0.46 -29.73 0.80
N ASP A 287 -0.07 -28.71 0.16
CA ASP A 287 0.76 -27.75 -0.58
C ASP A 287 1.74 -27.02 0.35
N GLY A 288 2.83 -26.49 -0.19
CA GLY A 288 3.72 -25.65 0.58
C GLY A 288 3.05 -24.30 0.93
N ILE A 289 3.60 -23.60 1.92
CA ILE A 289 3.01 -22.34 2.37
C ILE A 289 3.21 -21.19 1.39
N GLY A 290 4.08 -21.37 0.38
CA GLY A 290 4.48 -20.29 -0.53
C GLY A 290 3.32 -19.70 -1.32
N THR A 291 2.43 -20.53 -1.87
CA THR A 291 1.21 -20.07 -2.56
C THR A 291 0.32 -19.26 -1.60
N ALA A 292 0.11 -19.76 -0.37
CA ALA A 292 -0.70 -19.05 0.61
C ALA A 292 -0.08 -17.72 1.02
N CYS A 293 1.25 -17.66 1.20
CA CYS A 293 1.94 -16.43 1.54
C CYS A 293 1.89 -15.41 0.39
N HIS A 294 2.05 -15.86 -0.86
CA HIS A 294 1.98 -15.02 -2.05
C HIS A 294 0.59 -14.39 -2.18
N GLU A 295 -0.47 -15.19 -2.23
CA GLU A 295 -1.83 -14.71 -2.41
C GLU A 295 -2.28 -13.81 -1.25
N PHE A 296 -1.86 -14.13 -0.02
CA PHE A 296 -2.16 -13.29 1.12
C PHE A 296 -1.40 -11.95 1.08
N SER A 297 -0.21 -11.90 0.46
CA SER A 297 0.57 -10.66 0.33
C SER A 297 -0.13 -9.62 -0.54
N HIS A 298 -1.02 -10.03 -1.43
CA HIS A 298 -1.83 -9.09 -2.21
C HIS A 298 -2.80 -8.30 -1.34
N CYS A 299 -3.25 -8.81 -0.19
CA CYS A 299 -4.06 -8.02 0.76
C CYS A 299 -3.22 -6.93 1.48
N LEU A 300 -1.89 -7.06 1.47
CA LEU A 300 -0.97 -6.01 1.87
C LEU A 300 -0.72 -4.98 0.75
N ALA A 301 -1.44 -5.08 -0.37
CA ALA A 301 -1.35 -4.27 -1.57
C ALA A 301 -0.02 -4.41 -2.35
N ILE A 302 0.73 -5.48 -2.13
CA ILE A 302 1.96 -5.78 -2.88
C ILE A 302 1.55 -6.40 -4.23
N PRO A 303 2.04 -5.88 -5.37
CA PRO A 303 1.79 -6.47 -6.69
C PRO A 303 2.70 -7.66 -6.99
N ASP A 304 2.41 -8.36 -8.08
CA ASP A 304 3.31 -9.35 -8.64
C ASP A 304 4.60 -8.71 -9.14
N MET A 305 5.72 -9.40 -8.92
CA MET A 305 7.04 -8.99 -9.39
C MET A 305 7.52 -9.82 -10.57
N TYR A 306 6.73 -10.79 -11.03
CA TYR A 306 6.95 -11.47 -12.32
C TYR A 306 6.34 -10.67 -13.49
N ASP A 307 6.61 -11.09 -14.70
CA ASP A 307 6.01 -10.55 -15.91
C ASP A 307 4.58 -11.08 -16.07
N THR A 308 3.59 -10.27 -15.75
CA THR A 308 2.16 -10.59 -15.90
C THR A 308 1.64 -10.42 -17.32
N SER A 309 2.52 -10.21 -18.31
CA SER A 309 2.13 -10.23 -19.73
C SER A 309 1.95 -11.65 -20.25
N ALA A 310 1.27 -11.81 -21.39
CA ALA A 310 0.93 -13.12 -21.92
C ALA A 310 2.12 -14.00 -22.26
N ASP A 311 3.30 -13.43 -22.54
CA ASP A 311 4.49 -14.20 -22.82
C ASP A 311 5.31 -14.53 -21.58
N GLY A 312 5.17 -13.76 -20.49
CA GLY A 312 5.77 -14.06 -19.19
C GLY A 312 7.28 -14.25 -19.23
N GLU A 313 7.99 -13.61 -20.19
CA GLU A 313 9.37 -13.92 -20.51
C GLU A 313 10.39 -13.00 -19.83
N ASN A 314 9.94 -11.88 -19.24
CA ASN A 314 10.85 -10.99 -18.54
C ASN A 314 11.26 -11.61 -17.20
N PHE A 315 12.47 -11.31 -16.77
CA PHE A 315 13.06 -11.93 -15.59
C PHE A 315 12.30 -11.61 -14.30
N GLY A 316 11.81 -10.36 -14.16
CA GLY A 316 11.17 -9.91 -12.91
C GLY A 316 12.16 -9.94 -11.75
N MET A 317 11.75 -10.59 -10.68
CA MET A 317 12.58 -10.93 -9.51
C MET A 317 12.90 -12.42 -9.43
N ASN A 318 12.20 -13.24 -10.21
CA ASN A 318 12.40 -14.69 -10.31
C ASN A 318 12.32 -15.36 -8.91
N VAL A 319 13.23 -16.28 -8.62
CA VAL A 319 13.26 -17.04 -7.36
C VAL A 319 13.73 -16.24 -6.13
N TRP A 320 14.08 -14.96 -6.32
CA TRP A 320 14.54 -14.08 -5.24
C TRP A 320 13.42 -13.41 -4.46
N ASP A 321 12.19 -13.51 -4.92
CA ASP A 321 11.06 -12.80 -4.36
C ASP A 321 9.81 -13.70 -4.23
N LEU A 322 9.09 -13.60 -3.10
CA LEU A 322 7.84 -14.30 -2.90
C LEU A 322 6.79 -13.94 -3.96
N MET A 323 6.76 -12.66 -4.39
CA MET A 323 5.79 -12.16 -5.37
C MET A 323 6.16 -12.51 -6.82
N ASP A 324 7.06 -13.48 -6.96
CA ASP A 324 7.49 -14.10 -8.21
C ASP A 324 7.70 -15.61 -7.97
N TYR A 325 8.53 -16.28 -8.75
CA TYR A 325 8.82 -17.73 -8.63
C TYR A 325 9.43 -18.14 -7.29
N GLY A 326 9.88 -17.21 -6.46
CA GLY A 326 10.32 -17.45 -5.10
C GLY A 326 9.24 -18.05 -4.20
N SER A 327 7.95 -17.92 -4.56
CA SER A 327 6.84 -18.60 -3.92
C SER A 327 6.96 -20.13 -3.97
N TYR A 328 7.69 -20.68 -4.94
CA TYR A 328 7.91 -22.12 -5.10
C TYR A 328 9.22 -22.63 -4.49
N ASN A 329 10.01 -21.78 -3.85
CA ASN A 329 11.27 -22.23 -3.24
C ASN A 329 11.01 -23.28 -2.15
N GLY A 330 11.92 -24.23 -2.03
CA GLY A 330 11.82 -25.35 -1.09
C GLY A 330 12.49 -26.60 -1.61
N GLU A 331 12.54 -27.65 -0.78
CA GLU A 331 13.24 -28.91 -1.11
C GLU A 331 12.64 -29.60 -2.33
N ASP A 332 11.31 -29.66 -2.40
CA ASP A 332 10.58 -30.29 -3.50
C ASP A 332 10.12 -29.27 -4.56
N GLY A 333 10.33 -27.96 -4.33
CA GLY A 333 9.94 -26.86 -5.21
C GLY A 333 8.43 -26.63 -5.25
N PHE A 334 7.76 -26.74 -4.10
CA PHE A 334 6.33 -26.48 -3.93
C PHE A 334 6.04 -25.41 -2.87
N GLY A 335 7.01 -24.55 -2.58
CA GLY A 335 6.84 -23.46 -1.64
C GLY A 335 6.93 -23.86 -0.16
N GLU A 336 7.68 -24.92 0.15
CA GLU A 336 7.93 -25.35 1.53
C GLU A 336 8.75 -24.32 2.31
N THR A 337 9.62 -23.60 1.61
CA THR A 337 10.47 -22.52 2.13
C THR A 337 10.46 -21.39 1.13
N PRO A 338 9.36 -20.63 1.00
CA PRO A 338 9.29 -19.56 0.02
C PRO A 338 10.35 -18.49 0.29
N ALA A 339 10.77 -17.78 -0.76
CA ALA A 339 11.71 -16.68 -0.65
C ALA A 339 11.23 -15.66 0.39
N PRO A 340 12.14 -15.06 1.17
CA PRO A 340 11.76 -13.97 2.06
C PRO A 340 11.31 -12.76 1.24
N PHE A 341 10.56 -11.85 1.84
CA PHE A 341 10.39 -10.51 1.29
C PHE A 341 11.76 -9.84 1.15
N THR A 342 11.96 -9.16 0.03
CA THR A 342 13.12 -8.32 -0.17
C THR A 342 13.06 -7.06 0.70
N SER A 343 14.11 -6.26 0.70
CA SER A 343 14.08 -4.95 1.36
C SER A 343 13.02 -4.01 0.79
N TYR A 344 12.59 -4.24 -0.45
CA TYR A 344 11.53 -3.45 -1.08
C TYR A 344 10.17 -3.69 -0.41
N GLU A 345 9.69 -4.93 -0.33
CA GLU A 345 8.40 -5.26 0.30
C GLU A 345 8.41 -4.90 1.79
N ARG A 346 9.52 -5.12 2.48
CA ARG A 346 9.67 -4.75 3.89
C ARG A 346 9.63 -3.25 4.11
N MET A 347 10.23 -2.47 3.20
CA MET A 347 10.15 -1.00 3.19
C MET A 347 8.72 -0.55 2.87
N TYR A 348 8.10 -1.18 1.89
CA TYR A 348 6.72 -0.91 1.48
C TYR A 348 5.73 -1.11 2.64
N CYS A 349 5.86 -2.20 3.40
CA CYS A 349 5.03 -2.49 4.57
C CYS A 349 5.44 -1.68 5.83
N GLY A 350 6.49 -0.87 5.77
CA GLY A 350 7.00 -0.11 6.91
C GLY A 350 7.76 -0.95 7.95
N TRP A 351 8.21 -2.14 7.57
CA TRP A 351 8.95 -3.04 8.47
C TRP A 351 10.45 -2.78 8.50
N LEU A 352 10.97 -2.19 7.43
CA LEU A 352 12.37 -1.82 7.26
C LEU A 352 12.47 -0.40 6.73
N THR A 353 13.44 0.37 7.23
CA THR A 353 13.84 1.66 6.66
C THR A 353 15.27 1.54 6.21
N PRO A 354 15.56 1.47 4.90
CA PRO A 354 16.92 1.34 4.42
C PRO A 354 17.74 2.60 4.72
N VAL A 355 19.03 2.42 4.95
CA VAL A 355 19.98 3.53 5.14
C VAL A 355 20.31 4.13 3.77
N GLU A 356 19.90 5.37 3.52
CA GLU A 356 20.23 6.04 2.27
C GLU A 356 21.69 6.49 2.26
N LEU A 357 22.46 5.99 1.28
CA LEU A 357 23.87 6.32 1.09
C LEU A 357 23.98 7.61 0.28
N THR A 358 24.18 8.74 0.95
CA THR A 358 24.29 10.07 0.35
C THR A 358 25.72 10.58 0.28
N GLN A 359 26.63 10.06 1.09
CA GLN A 359 28.02 10.46 1.21
C GLN A 359 28.96 9.27 1.05
N PRO A 360 30.21 9.44 0.56
CA PRO A 360 31.20 8.40 0.52
C PRO A 360 31.36 7.70 1.88
N CYS A 361 31.32 6.38 1.91
CA CYS A 361 31.48 5.61 3.15
C CYS A 361 31.96 4.19 2.88
N ASN A 362 32.40 3.51 3.93
CA ASN A 362 32.56 2.07 3.96
C ASN A 362 31.41 1.45 4.76
N VAL A 363 30.72 0.50 4.15
CA VAL A 363 29.80 -0.39 4.85
C VAL A 363 30.58 -1.63 5.27
N ASN A 364 30.53 -1.94 6.54
CA ASN A 364 31.18 -3.12 7.10
C ASN A 364 30.11 -4.01 7.75
N ASP A 365 30.29 -5.33 7.57
CA ASP A 365 29.55 -6.36 8.27
C ASP A 365 28.01 -6.25 8.15
N MET A 366 27.49 -5.96 6.94
CA MET A 366 26.05 -5.95 6.67
C MET A 366 25.46 -7.36 6.89
N PRO A 367 24.56 -7.53 7.88
CA PRO A 367 23.98 -8.83 8.19
C PRO A 367 22.99 -9.30 7.13
N ALA A 368 22.63 -10.59 7.17
CA ALA A 368 21.57 -11.13 6.32
C ALA A 368 20.23 -10.46 6.61
N ILE A 369 19.48 -10.15 5.53
CA ILE A 369 18.15 -9.51 5.60
C ILE A 369 17.12 -10.36 6.38
N THR A 370 17.34 -11.67 6.46
CA THR A 370 16.51 -12.59 7.27
C THR A 370 16.78 -12.50 8.78
N LYS A 371 17.90 -11.93 9.18
CA LYS A 371 18.30 -11.78 10.59
C LYS A 371 17.99 -10.40 11.15
N GLU A 372 18.35 -9.36 10.40
CA GLU A 372 18.26 -7.98 10.88
C GLU A 372 17.68 -7.05 9.81
N PRO A 373 16.92 -6.01 10.20
CA PRO A 373 16.31 -5.05 9.26
C PRO A 373 17.34 -4.07 8.70
N VAL A 374 18.38 -4.58 8.03
CA VAL A 374 19.48 -3.79 7.47
C VAL A 374 19.51 -3.91 5.96
N ALA A 375 19.32 -2.80 5.27
CA ALA A 375 19.51 -2.63 3.84
C ALA A 375 20.00 -1.22 3.54
N TYR A 376 20.60 -1.02 2.38
CA TYR A 376 21.08 0.30 1.95
C TYR A 376 20.38 0.73 0.67
N LEU A 377 20.17 2.04 0.53
CA LEU A 377 19.52 2.65 -0.62
C LEU A 377 20.46 3.65 -1.30
N ILE A 378 20.58 3.57 -2.61
CA ILE A 378 21.31 4.53 -3.45
C ILE A 378 20.34 5.10 -4.47
N ARG A 379 19.95 6.35 -4.30
CA ARG A 379 18.95 7.03 -5.14
C ARG A 379 19.57 7.63 -6.41
N ASN A 380 18.79 7.67 -7.49
CA ASN A 380 19.11 8.51 -8.64
C ASN A 380 19.25 9.95 -8.17
N ALA A 381 20.40 10.57 -8.44
CA ALA A 381 20.70 11.92 -7.97
C ALA A 381 19.85 13.01 -8.63
N ASN A 382 19.02 12.68 -9.65
CA ASN A 382 18.14 13.63 -10.31
C ASN A 382 16.79 13.72 -9.55
N PRO A 383 16.46 14.88 -8.96
CA PRO A 383 15.22 15.03 -8.18
C PRO A 383 13.93 14.88 -9.00
N LYS A 384 14.02 14.85 -10.34
CA LYS A 384 12.86 14.55 -11.20
C LYS A 384 12.49 13.06 -11.23
N PHE A 385 13.37 12.18 -10.77
CA PHE A 385 13.19 10.74 -10.77
C PHE A 385 13.47 10.15 -9.38
N PRO A 386 12.77 10.61 -8.35
CA PRO A 386 13.02 10.18 -6.96
C PRO A 386 12.62 8.72 -6.73
N GLY A 387 11.77 8.15 -7.58
CA GLY A 387 11.35 6.76 -7.55
C GLY A 387 12.36 5.76 -8.11
N GLU A 388 13.48 6.23 -8.71
CA GLU A 388 14.50 5.33 -9.22
C GLU A 388 15.70 5.22 -8.26
N TYR A 389 15.98 4.01 -7.81
CA TYR A 389 17.04 3.72 -6.83
C TYR A 389 17.51 2.27 -6.89
N TYR A 390 18.66 2.01 -6.28
CA TYR A 390 19.12 0.67 -5.94
C TYR A 390 18.85 0.38 -4.46
N LEU A 391 18.46 -0.85 -4.15
CA LEU A 391 18.48 -1.40 -2.81
C LEU A 391 19.55 -2.49 -2.73
N LEU A 392 20.33 -2.48 -1.66
CA LEU A 392 21.41 -3.43 -1.40
C LEU A 392 21.03 -4.21 -0.15
N GLU A 393 20.95 -5.51 -0.26
CA GLU A 393 20.59 -6.43 0.81
C GLU A 393 21.47 -7.68 0.79
N ASN A 394 21.64 -8.32 1.93
CA ASN A 394 22.45 -9.50 2.07
C ASN A 394 21.57 -10.75 2.23
N HIS A 395 21.72 -11.70 1.32
CA HIS A 395 21.10 -13.02 1.34
C HIS A 395 22.10 -14.09 1.76
N GLN A 396 21.66 -14.97 2.66
CA GLN A 396 22.47 -16.12 3.10
C GLN A 396 21.58 -17.36 3.08
N GLN A 397 22.10 -18.50 2.60
CA GLN A 397 21.32 -19.73 2.46
C GLN A 397 20.96 -20.33 3.81
N GLU A 398 20.16 -19.62 4.58
CA GLU A 398 19.66 -19.98 5.91
C GLU A 398 18.25 -19.46 6.16
N SER A 399 17.53 -20.07 7.09
CA SER A 399 16.15 -19.69 7.41
C SER A 399 15.26 -19.68 6.15
N TRP A 400 14.55 -18.60 5.87
CA TRP A 400 13.70 -18.44 4.68
C TRP A 400 14.49 -18.32 3.37
N ASP A 401 15.80 -18.05 3.44
CA ASP A 401 16.72 -18.06 2.30
C ASP A 401 17.39 -19.44 2.07
N ALA A 402 17.04 -20.47 2.85
CA ALA A 402 17.74 -21.76 2.80
C ALA A 402 17.79 -22.38 1.40
N TYR A 403 16.82 -22.08 0.56
CA TYR A 403 16.74 -22.54 -0.83
C TYR A 403 16.99 -21.42 -1.84
N ALA A 404 17.53 -20.28 -1.43
CA ALA A 404 18.04 -19.28 -2.35
C ALA A 404 19.14 -19.91 -3.25
N PRO A 405 19.20 -19.54 -4.53
CA PRO A 405 20.13 -20.17 -5.48
C PRO A 405 21.61 -19.91 -5.17
N ALA A 406 21.90 -18.83 -4.44
CA ALA A 406 23.24 -18.45 -4.02
C ALA A 406 23.17 -17.55 -2.76
N HIS A 407 24.34 -17.25 -2.19
CA HIS A 407 24.50 -16.32 -1.08
C HIS A 407 25.33 -15.10 -1.49
N GLY A 408 25.20 -13.99 -0.76
CA GLY A 408 25.91 -12.75 -1.02
C GLY A 408 24.98 -11.55 -1.06
N MET A 409 25.49 -10.40 -1.52
CA MET A 409 24.68 -9.19 -1.67
C MET A 409 23.82 -9.26 -2.94
N LEU A 410 22.54 -9.01 -2.80
CA LEU A 410 21.65 -8.74 -3.93
C LEU A 410 21.53 -7.22 -4.12
N ILE A 411 21.55 -6.77 -5.37
CA ILE A 411 21.35 -5.37 -5.74
C ILE A 411 20.06 -5.27 -6.56
N LEU A 412 19.01 -4.71 -5.96
CA LEU A 412 17.75 -4.48 -6.65
C LEU A 412 17.80 -3.14 -7.38
N HIS A 413 17.22 -3.08 -8.56
CA HIS A 413 16.99 -1.85 -9.33
C HIS A 413 15.49 -1.58 -9.36
N VAL A 414 15.06 -0.54 -8.68
CA VAL A 414 13.67 -0.10 -8.62
C VAL A 414 13.51 1.21 -9.37
N ASP A 415 12.51 1.31 -10.24
CA ASP A 415 12.00 2.56 -10.81
C ASP A 415 10.49 2.61 -10.57
N PHE A 416 10.14 3.00 -9.33
CA PHE A 416 8.78 3.01 -8.84
C PHE A 416 7.88 3.95 -9.67
N ASN A 417 6.73 3.43 -10.05
CA ASN A 417 5.66 4.19 -10.68
C ASN A 417 4.31 3.69 -10.14
N SER A 418 3.58 4.56 -9.45
CA SER A 418 2.33 4.20 -8.77
C SER A 418 1.30 3.56 -9.69
N ASP A 419 1.18 4.05 -10.94
CA ASP A 419 0.18 3.52 -11.87
C ASP A 419 0.54 2.11 -12.35
N VAL A 420 1.83 1.85 -12.57
CA VAL A 420 2.32 0.52 -12.98
C VAL A 420 2.14 -0.49 -11.84
N TRP A 421 2.40 -0.07 -10.58
CA TRP A 421 2.16 -0.91 -9.39
C TRP A 421 0.67 -1.22 -9.19
N LYS A 422 -0.17 -0.20 -9.27
CA LYS A 422 -1.63 -0.36 -9.22
C LYS A 422 -2.16 -1.29 -10.31
N GLN A 423 -1.58 -1.20 -11.50
CA GLN A 423 -1.96 -2.02 -12.64
C GLN A 423 -1.37 -3.44 -12.62
N ASN A 424 -0.57 -3.79 -11.64
CA ASN A 424 0.10 -5.09 -11.57
C ASN A 424 0.93 -5.43 -12.82
N THR A 425 1.58 -4.42 -13.43
CA THR A 425 2.36 -4.57 -14.66
C THR A 425 3.82 -4.19 -14.48
N VAL A 426 4.33 -4.40 -13.26
CA VAL A 426 5.64 -3.91 -12.79
C VAL A 426 6.77 -4.27 -13.76
N ASN A 427 6.80 -5.51 -14.23
CA ASN A 427 7.89 -6.03 -15.06
C ASN A 427 7.48 -6.44 -16.48
N ASN A 428 6.32 -5.97 -16.96
CA ASN A 428 5.81 -6.33 -18.29
C ASN A 428 6.56 -5.71 -19.49
N THR A 429 7.53 -4.81 -19.24
CA THR A 429 8.29 -4.18 -20.31
C THR A 429 9.74 -4.66 -20.27
N ALA A 430 10.13 -5.51 -21.20
CA ALA A 430 11.47 -6.15 -21.26
C ALA A 430 12.64 -5.15 -21.17
N SER A 431 12.52 -3.97 -21.81
CA SER A 431 13.56 -2.94 -21.80
C SER A 431 13.50 -2.04 -20.57
N HIS A 432 12.50 -2.22 -19.69
CA HIS A 432 12.26 -1.39 -18.52
C HIS A 432 11.53 -2.19 -17.45
N GLN A 433 12.17 -3.20 -16.91
CA GLN A 433 11.69 -3.95 -15.76
C GLN A 433 11.86 -3.06 -14.52
N ARG A 434 10.77 -2.66 -13.90
CA ARG A 434 10.78 -1.60 -12.87
C ARG A 434 11.15 -2.09 -11.48
N MET A 435 11.11 -3.39 -11.27
CA MET A 435 11.58 -4.06 -10.06
C MET A 435 12.31 -5.32 -10.49
N THR A 436 13.64 -5.26 -10.51
CA THR A 436 14.49 -6.40 -10.92
C THR A 436 15.84 -6.31 -10.22
N ILE A 437 16.75 -7.24 -10.48
CA ILE A 437 18.09 -7.24 -9.90
C ILE A 437 19.14 -6.74 -10.91
N ILE A 438 20.29 -6.34 -10.40
CA ILE A 438 21.53 -6.19 -11.17
C ILE A 438 22.40 -7.39 -10.84
N PRO A 439 22.39 -8.46 -11.65
CA PRO A 439 23.11 -9.69 -11.35
C PRO A 439 24.62 -9.51 -11.50
N ALA A 440 25.40 -10.09 -10.59
CA ALA A 440 26.86 -9.93 -10.58
C ALA A 440 27.55 -10.51 -11.84
N ASP A 441 26.96 -11.51 -12.47
CA ASP A 441 27.45 -12.08 -13.74
C ASP A 441 26.97 -11.32 -14.99
N GLY A 442 26.08 -10.33 -14.80
CA GLY A 442 25.51 -9.50 -15.85
C GLY A 442 24.46 -10.21 -16.71
N LYS A 443 23.82 -11.29 -16.23
CA LYS A 443 22.84 -12.06 -16.98
C LYS A 443 21.57 -12.27 -16.18
N LEU A 444 20.45 -11.71 -16.64
CA LEU A 444 19.13 -12.07 -16.17
C LEU A 444 18.69 -13.39 -16.85
N SER A 445 18.82 -14.50 -16.15
CA SER A 445 18.53 -15.84 -16.68
C SER A 445 17.59 -16.60 -15.76
N HIS A 446 16.43 -16.98 -16.24
CA HIS A 446 15.45 -17.76 -15.47
C HIS A 446 15.95 -19.12 -14.97
N TYR A 447 16.98 -19.67 -15.61
CA TYR A 447 17.48 -21.01 -15.32
C TYR A 447 18.86 -21.04 -14.67
N ASN A 448 19.53 -19.91 -14.55
CA ASN A 448 20.86 -19.82 -13.93
C ASN A 448 20.95 -18.52 -13.11
N THR A 449 20.48 -18.61 -11.89
CA THR A 449 20.44 -17.53 -10.90
C THR A 449 21.58 -17.58 -9.89
N THR A 450 22.48 -18.61 -9.98
CA THR A 450 23.60 -18.76 -9.04
C THR A 450 24.68 -17.69 -9.21
N GLY A 451 24.69 -16.96 -10.33
CA GLY A 451 25.62 -15.87 -10.62
C GLY A 451 25.11 -14.49 -10.22
N ASP A 452 23.91 -14.36 -9.64
CA ASP A 452 23.23 -13.09 -9.43
C ASP A 452 23.80 -12.28 -8.27
N THR A 453 24.20 -12.96 -7.18
CA THR A 453 24.71 -12.33 -5.95
C THR A 453 26.12 -11.80 -6.08
N TRP A 454 26.46 -10.76 -5.31
CA TRP A 454 27.75 -10.10 -5.23
C TRP A 454 28.48 -10.45 -3.93
N PRO A 455 29.79 -10.72 -3.92
CA PRO A 455 30.62 -10.98 -5.09
C PRO A 455 30.27 -12.30 -5.78
N GLY A 456 29.58 -13.21 -5.07
CA GLY A 456 29.00 -14.46 -5.54
C GLY A 456 29.97 -15.36 -6.31
N THR A 457 29.41 -16.27 -7.07
CA THR A 457 30.20 -17.22 -7.90
C THR A 457 31.01 -16.55 -9.02
N SER A 458 30.58 -15.35 -9.46
CA SER A 458 31.26 -14.52 -10.46
C SER A 458 32.50 -13.81 -9.90
N ASN A 459 32.70 -13.78 -8.58
CA ASN A 459 33.74 -13.02 -7.88
C ASN A 459 33.79 -11.54 -8.31
N ASN A 460 32.62 -10.96 -8.61
CA ASN A 460 32.54 -9.58 -9.06
C ASN A 460 32.45 -8.63 -7.84
N THR A 461 33.46 -7.81 -7.65
CA THR A 461 33.67 -6.99 -6.46
C THR A 461 33.31 -5.52 -6.65
N LYS A 462 32.70 -5.16 -7.79
CA LYS A 462 32.34 -3.75 -8.07
C LYS A 462 31.22 -3.57 -9.06
N LEU A 463 30.34 -2.59 -8.76
CA LEU A 463 29.34 -2.06 -9.65
C LEU A 463 29.60 -0.56 -9.84
N THR A 464 30.00 -0.16 -11.04
CA THR A 464 30.34 1.23 -11.40
C THR A 464 29.73 1.57 -12.76
N ASP A 465 29.81 2.80 -13.20
CA ASP A 465 29.35 3.24 -14.54
C ASP A 465 30.07 2.52 -15.69
N THR A 466 31.22 1.91 -15.43
CA THR A 466 32.08 1.28 -16.45
C THR A 466 32.41 -0.19 -16.18
N SER A 467 31.92 -0.75 -15.08
CA SER A 467 32.05 -2.19 -14.79
C SER A 467 31.15 -3.05 -15.70
N ARG A 468 31.24 -4.35 -15.56
CA ARG A 468 30.36 -5.31 -16.22
C ARG A 468 29.81 -6.26 -15.16
N PRO A 469 28.50 -6.17 -14.85
CA PRO A 469 27.52 -5.20 -15.34
C PRO A 469 27.88 -3.76 -14.95
N ALA A 470 27.29 -2.78 -15.64
CA ALA A 470 27.43 -1.38 -15.31
C ALA A 470 26.25 -0.90 -14.43
N ALA A 471 26.50 0.13 -13.62
CA ALA A 471 25.48 0.75 -12.77
C ALA A 471 24.49 1.61 -13.58
N THR A 472 23.63 0.98 -14.37
CA THR A 472 22.73 1.64 -15.31
C THR A 472 21.45 2.11 -14.64
N LEU A 473 20.89 3.23 -15.15
CA LEU A 473 19.57 3.76 -14.81
C LEU A 473 18.65 3.78 -16.03
N TYR A 474 17.36 3.70 -15.81
CA TYR A 474 16.35 3.93 -16.86
C TYR A 474 16.21 5.43 -17.16
N ASN A 475 16.31 6.26 -16.15
CA ASN A 475 16.19 7.71 -16.25
C ASN A 475 17.57 8.39 -16.19
N GLN A 476 17.64 9.65 -16.63
CA GLN A 476 18.89 10.41 -16.55
C GLN A 476 19.18 10.84 -15.12
N ASN A 477 20.44 10.69 -14.69
CA ASN A 477 20.92 11.26 -13.45
C ASN A 477 21.05 12.81 -13.55
N SER A 478 21.50 13.46 -12.49
CA SER A 478 21.71 14.92 -12.47
C SER A 478 22.71 15.45 -13.53
N ASN A 479 23.56 14.57 -14.08
CA ASN A 479 24.54 14.89 -15.12
C ASN A 479 24.02 14.56 -16.54
N GLY A 480 22.75 14.20 -16.69
CA GLY A 480 22.14 13.84 -17.96
C GLY A 480 22.52 12.47 -18.52
N ARG A 481 23.17 11.60 -17.73
CA ARG A 481 23.57 10.25 -18.13
C ARG A 481 22.68 9.20 -17.48
N LYS A 482 22.50 8.07 -18.12
CA LYS A 482 21.75 6.91 -17.60
C LYS A 482 22.66 5.95 -16.82
N PHE A 483 23.35 6.48 -15.82
CA PHE A 483 24.20 5.75 -14.90
C PHE A 483 24.05 6.30 -13.50
N MET A 484 24.24 5.46 -12.50
CA MET A 484 24.10 5.86 -11.10
C MET A 484 25.11 6.95 -10.71
N GLY A 485 26.34 6.90 -11.28
CA GLY A 485 27.39 7.88 -11.01
C GLY A 485 27.98 7.79 -9.61
N ARG A 486 27.66 6.73 -8.87
CA ARG A 486 28.11 6.45 -7.50
C ARG A 486 28.59 5.01 -7.41
N PRO A 487 29.90 4.76 -7.46
CA PRO A 487 30.45 3.43 -7.49
C PRO A 487 30.25 2.66 -6.18
N ILE A 488 29.96 1.38 -6.30
CA ILE A 488 30.02 0.38 -5.24
C ILE A 488 31.24 -0.48 -5.54
N GLU A 489 32.24 -0.51 -4.66
CA GLU A 489 33.51 -1.18 -4.90
C GLU A 489 33.94 -2.01 -3.68
N ASN A 490 34.94 -2.86 -3.85
CA ASN A 490 35.48 -3.70 -2.79
C ASN A 490 34.40 -4.55 -2.11
N ILE A 491 33.41 -5.00 -2.88
CA ILE A 491 32.37 -5.89 -2.37
C ILE A 491 33.03 -7.19 -1.94
N ALA A 492 32.85 -7.54 -0.68
CA ALA A 492 33.45 -8.75 -0.08
C ALA A 492 32.42 -9.40 0.85
N GLU A 493 32.49 -10.72 0.90
CA GLU A 493 31.73 -11.54 1.85
C GLU A 493 32.68 -12.25 2.79
N LYS A 494 32.41 -12.21 4.07
CA LYS A 494 33.15 -12.94 5.08
C LYS A 494 32.20 -13.38 6.20
N ASP A 495 32.21 -14.65 6.52
CA ASP A 495 31.41 -15.23 7.61
C ASP A 495 29.90 -14.90 7.49
N GLY A 496 29.36 -14.81 6.26
CA GLY A 496 27.98 -14.46 5.98
C GLY A 496 27.65 -12.96 6.09
N LEU A 497 28.66 -12.12 6.28
CA LEU A 497 28.51 -10.67 6.35
C LEU A 497 29.09 -10.02 5.09
N ILE A 498 28.42 -8.98 4.60
CA ILE A 498 28.84 -8.24 3.41
C ILE A 498 29.49 -6.91 3.79
N SER A 499 30.60 -6.61 3.15
CA SER A 499 31.26 -5.30 3.27
C SER A 499 31.50 -4.72 1.88
N PHE A 500 31.42 -3.40 1.74
CA PHE A 500 31.70 -2.70 0.48
C PHE A 500 32.08 -1.24 0.71
N THR A 501 32.64 -0.63 -0.31
CA THR A 501 32.98 0.79 -0.35
C THR A 501 32.01 1.51 -1.26
N PHE A 502 31.39 2.57 -0.77
CA PHE A 502 30.49 3.42 -1.54
C PHE A 502 31.17 4.76 -1.87
N ASP A 503 31.12 5.15 -3.15
CA ASP A 503 31.59 6.44 -3.72
C ASP A 503 33.05 6.78 -3.35
N GLY A 504 33.93 5.77 -3.45
CA GLY A 504 35.37 5.90 -3.20
C GLY A 504 35.80 5.85 -1.73
N GLY A 505 34.87 5.65 -0.83
CA GLY A 505 35.11 5.29 0.57
C GLY A 505 36.03 6.22 1.35
N LYS A 506 35.50 7.25 1.97
CA LYS A 506 36.10 7.76 3.20
C LYS A 506 35.16 7.41 4.34
N ALA A 507 35.65 6.57 5.26
CA ALA A 507 34.89 6.32 6.47
C ALA A 507 34.73 7.65 7.19
N LEU A 508 33.51 8.23 7.15
CA LEU A 508 33.14 9.25 8.10
C LEU A 508 32.96 8.53 9.44
N PRO A 509 33.70 8.88 10.50
CA PRO A 509 33.43 8.32 11.80
C PRO A 509 31.98 8.59 12.15
N GLN A 510 31.24 7.55 12.55
CA GLN A 510 29.81 7.70 12.88
C GLN A 510 29.68 8.33 14.27
N LEU A 511 28.81 9.32 14.40
CA LEU A 511 28.44 9.86 15.70
C LEU A 511 27.66 8.83 16.52
N ALA A 512 27.93 8.79 17.81
CA ALA A 512 27.15 7.95 18.72
C ALA A 512 25.68 8.42 18.76
N THR A 513 24.75 7.48 18.92
CA THR A 513 23.33 7.80 19.08
C THR A 513 23.09 8.58 20.37
N PRO A 514 22.42 9.74 20.35
CA PRO A 514 22.09 10.47 21.56
C PRO A 514 21.19 9.63 22.49
N THR A 515 21.39 9.75 23.79
CA THR A 515 20.42 9.24 24.76
C THR A 515 19.40 10.33 25.05
N ALA A 516 18.16 10.18 24.57
CA ALA A 516 17.08 11.08 24.93
C ALA A 516 16.74 10.90 26.44
N LEU A 517 16.40 12.00 27.10
CA LEU A 517 16.10 12.04 28.56
C LEU A 517 14.62 12.41 28.72
N PRO A 518 13.98 12.10 29.85
CA PRO A 518 12.64 12.56 30.13
C PRO A 518 12.47 14.07 29.98
N ALA A 519 11.34 14.49 29.37
CA ALA A 519 11.05 15.91 29.20
C ALA A 519 10.92 16.66 30.51
N THR A 520 11.33 17.93 30.52
CA THR A 520 11.24 18.85 31.67
C THR A 520 10.40 20.08 31.34
N GLN A 521 10.08 20.90 32.34
CA GLN A 521 9.26 22.12 32.19
C GLN A 521 7.94 21.86 31.44
N VAL A 522 7.30 20.72 31.71
CA VAL A 522 6.07 20.32 31.09
C VAL A 522 4.92 21.20 31.57
N THR A 523 4.29 21.92 30.68
CA THR A 523 3.10 22.78 30.90
C THR A 523 1.89 22.27 30.12
N ALA A 524 0.80 23.01 30.09
CA ALA A 524 -0.36 22.69 29.27
C ALA A 524 -0.15 22.91 27.76
N SER A 525 0.90 23.64 27.35
CA SER A 525 1.14 23.99 25.94
C SER A 525 2.61 23.96 25.54
N SER A 526 3.49 23.43 26.39
CA SER A 526 4.93 23.35 26.10
C SER A 526 5.64 22.29 26.93
N PHE A 527 6.79 21.84 26.47
CA PHE A 527 7.76 21.07 27.25
C PHE A 527 9.17 21.27 26.68
N THR A 528 10.18 20.97 27.49
CA THR A 528 11.58 20.97 27.04
C THR A 528 12.06 19.53 26.85
N ALA A 529 12.35 19.15 25.61
CA ALA A 529 13.06 17.93 25.26
C ALA A 529 14.53 18.06 25.65
N GLN A 530 15.16 16.98 26.18
CA GLN A 530 16.53 16.95 26.59
C GLN A 530 17.24 15.67 26.20
N TRP A 531 18.55 15.71 26.02
CA TRP A 531 19.38 14.55 25.70
C TRP A 531 20.81 14.71 26.20
N GLN A 532 21.51 13.60 26.29
CA GLN A 532 22.93 13.59 26.65
C GLN A 532 23.76 14.11 25.46
N LYS A 533 24.78 14.89 25.76
CA LYS A 533 25.73 15.38 24.77
C LYS A 533 26.48 14.21 24.12
N VAL A 534 26.56 14.22 22.82
CA VAL A 534 27.35 13.27 22.01
C VAL A 534 28.70 13.94 21.71
N GLU A 535 29.78 13.21 21.97
CA GLU A 535 31.14 13.68 21.66
C GLU A 535 31.31 13.79 20.15
N GLY A 536 31.89 14.89 19.69
CA GLY A 536 32.03 15.20 18.25
C GLY A 536 30.80 15.83 17.61
N ALA A 537 29.62 15.80 18.20
CA ALA A 537 28.43 16.45 17.65
C ALA A 537 28.52 17.97 17.76
N THR A 538 28.18 18.65 16.65
CA THR A 538 28.08 20.12 16.57
C THR A 538 26.63 20.60 16.64
N SER A 539 25.67 19.75 16.28
CA SER A 539 24.23 20.03 16.35
C SER A 539 23.42 18.74 16.48
N TYR A 540 22.13 18.90 16.71
CA TYR A 540 21.17 17.81 16.87
C TYR A 540 19.90 18.12 16.08
N GLU A 541 19.34 17.14 15.47
CA GLU A 541 17.96 17.17 15.01
C GLU A 541 17.06 16.55 16.07
N VAL A 542 15.99 17.27 16.39
CA VAL A 542 14.97 16.83 17.33
C VAL A 542 13.66 16.72 16.57
N GLN A 543 13.12 15.53 16.49
CA GLN A 543 11.84 15.28 15.88
C GLN A 543 10.77 15.15 16.95
N LEU A 544 9.75 15.99 16.87
CA LEU A 544 8.53 15.91 17.66
C LEU A 544 7.45 15.26 16.82
N THR A 545 6.76 14.30 17.37
CA THR A 545 5.59 13.66 16.78
C THR A 545 4.41 13.82 17.72
N ALA A 546 3.29 14.39 17.22
CA ALA A 546 2.04 14.49 17.95
C ALA A 546 1.08 13.40 17.46
N THR A 547 0.46 12.69 18.40
CA THR A 547 -0.60 11.72 18.14
C THR A 547 -1.84 12.19 18.91
N GLY A 548 -2.91 12.56 18.21
CA GLY A 548 -4.16 13.03 18.84
C GLY A 548 -4.98 13.92 17.92
N ASN A 549 -6.26 14.11 18.25
CA ASN A 549 -7.18 14.93 17.49
C ASN A 549 -6.74 16.39 17.48
N ASN A 550 -6.47 16.95 16.32
CA ASN A 550 -6.34 18.39 16.14
C ASN A 550 -7.74 19.03 16.14
N GLU A 551 -8.18 19.52 17.30
CA GLU A 551 -9.27 20.51 17.37
C GLU A 551 -8.68 21.93 17.34
N GLY A 552 -8.13 22.33 16.21
CA GLY A 552 -8.09 23.76 15.86
C GLY A 552 -9.51 24.24 15.56
N SER A 553 -9.87 25.51 15.79
CA SER A 553 -11.18 25.99 15.36
C SER A 553 -11.31 25.83 13.85
N ILE A 554 -12.47 25.36 13.36
CA ILE A 554 -12.70 25.12 11.92
C ILE A 554 -12.45 26.41 11.12
N GLU A 555 -12.72 27.57 11.70
CA GLU A 555 -12.47 28.86 11.07
C GLU A 555 -10.97 29.13 10.81
N GLU A 556 -10.09 28.65 11.67
CA GLU A 556 -8.63 28.76 11.49
C GLU A 556 -8.08 27.78 10.46
N SER A 557 -8.86 26.77 10.10
CA SER A 557 -8.50 25.76 9.11
C SER A 557 -8.91 26.12 7.67
N ILE A 558 -9.63 27.24 7.48
CA ILE A 558 -10.12 27.66 6.15
C ILE A 558 -8.94 28.16 5.31
N MET A 559 -8.62 27.42 4.26
CA MET A 559 -7.58 27.77 3.29
C MET A 559 -8.15 28.51 2.07
N LEU A 560 -9.36 28.17 1.67
CA LEU A 560 -10.09 28.79 0.58
C LEU A 560 -11.58 28.88 0.92
N ASP A 561 -12.19 30.01 0.66
CA ASP A 561 -13.63 30.24 0.77
C ASP A 561 -14.12 31.13 -0.37
N GLU A 562 -14.85 30.57 -1.34
CA GLU A 562 -15.39 31.30 -2.48
C GLU A 562 -16.92 31.17 -2.51
N ASP A 563 -17.61 32.27 -2.42
CA ASP A 563 -19.08 32.34 -2.36
C ASP A 563 -19.77 32.73 -3.69
N PHE A 564 -19.00 32.88 -4.74
CA PHE A 564 -19.44 33.19 -6.12
C PHE A 564 -20.41 34.39 -6.24
N LYS A 565 -20.39 35.36 -5.32
CA LYS A 565 -21.20 36.56 -5.41
C LYS A 565 -20.97 37.34 -6.68
N GLY A 566 -19.74 37.35 -7.18
CA GLY A 566 -19.36 38.04 -8.43
C GLY A 566 -20.03 37.46 -9.68
N PHE A 567 -20.60 36.26 -9.60
CA PHE A 567 -21.31 35.65 -10.74
C PHE A 567 -22.78 36.12 -10.86
N ASN A 568 -23.26 36.85 -9.89
CA ASN A 568 -24.63 37.44 -9.95
C ASN A 568 -24.67 38.51 -11.05
N ASN A 569 -25.43 38.26 -12.11
CA ASN A 569 -25.53 39.14 -13.27
C ASN A 569 -26.62 40.20 -13.18
N GLY A 570 -27.37 40.26 -12.08
CA GLY A 570 -28.47 41.19 -11.86
C GLY A 570 -29.70 41.01 -12.77
N ASN A 571 -29.74 39.93 -13.57
CA ASN A 571 -30.80 39.62 -14.52
C ASN A 571 -31.79 38.61 -13.95
N THR A 572 -32.79 38.26 -14.71
CA THR A 572 -33.79 37.22 -14.37
C THR A 572 -33.44 35.84 -14.96
N LYS A 573 -32.39 35.76 -15.78
CA LYS A 573 -31.97 34.53 -16.49
C LYS A 573 -30.44 34.36 -16.41
N ASP A 574 -30.01 33.13 -16.56
CA ASP A 574 -28.60 32.80 -16.67
C ASP A 574 -27.94 33.50 -17.86
N GLY A 575 -26.67 33.87 -17.70
CA GLY A 575 -25.83 34.34 -18.79
C GLY A 575 -25.64 33.25 -19.86
N THR A 576 -25.47 33.70 -21.10
CA THR A 576 -25.25 32.83 -22.26
C THR A 576 -23.79 32.80 -22.72
N GLN A 577 -23.00 33.78 -22.29
CA GLN A 577 -21.57 33.88 -22.59
C GLN A 577 -20.79 32.98 -21.65
N ASP A 578 -19.92 32.14 -22.22
CA ASP A 578 -18.93 31.37 -21.46
C ASP A 578 -17.85 32.34 -20.93
N ILE A 579 -17.72 32.40 -19.61
CA ILE A 579 -16.78 33.29 -18.91
C ILE A 579 -15.56 32.57 -18.33
N ALA A 580 -15.35 31.29 -18.66
CA ALA A 580 -14.28 30.47 -18.12
C ALA A 580 -12.87 31.04 -18.36
N SER A 581 -12.66 31.83 -19.40
CA SER A 581 -11.38 32.48 -19.70
C SER A 581 -11.07 33.74 -18.86
N ASN A 582 -12.00 34.17 -17.98
CA ASN A 582 -11.86 35.44 -17.27
C ASN A 582 -12.42 35.39 -15.83
N LEU A 583 -12.19 34.28 -15.13
CA LEU A 583 -12.78 34.00 -13.82
C LEU A 583 -12.35 35.00 -12.74
N ASN A 584 -11.13 35.50 -12.78
CA ASN A 584 -10.62 36.48 -11.81
C ASN A 584 -11.46 37.77 -11.69
N LYS A 585 -12.38 38.00 -12.61
CA LYS A 585 -13.34 39.13 -12.50
C LYS A 585 -14.59 38.77 -11.67
N TYR A 586 -14.81 37.51 -11.41
CA TYR A 586 -16.01 36.98 -10.83
C TYR A 586 -15.76 36.25 -9.51
N THR A 587 -14.50 35.88 -9.20
CA THR A 587 -14.10 35.21 -7.96
C THR A 587 -13.37 36.19 -7.04
N HIS A 588 -13.48 35.94 -5.72
CA HIS A 588 -12.78 36.73 -4.71
C HIS A 588 -11.28 36.39 -4.71
N THR A 589 -10.96 35.11 -4.87
CA THR A 589 -9.58 34.63 -4.93
C THR A 589 -9.17 34.45 -6.41
N ALA A 590 -8.00 34.95 -6.77
CA ALA A 590 -7.44 34.76 -8.11
C ALA A 590 -6.95 33.32 -8.30
N GLY A 591 -6.84 32.87 -9.55
CA GLY A 591 -6.26 31.57 -9.88
C GLY A 591 -7.28 30.48 -10.21
N TRP A 592 -8.58 30.75 -10.14
CA TRP A 592 -9.60 29.84 -10.61
C TRP A 592 -9.49 29.61 -12.13
N THR A 593 -9.66 28.36 -12.54
CA THR A 593 -9.74 27.97 -13.95
C THR A 593 -10.98 27.14 -14.22
N GLY A 594 -11.38 27.00 -15.48
CA GLY A 594 -12.56 26.19 -15.77
C GLY A 594 -12.90 26.05 -17.25
N LEU A 595 -14.05 25.43 -17.49
CA LEU A 595 -14.64 25.20 -18.82
C LEU A 595 -16.16 25.28 -18.72
N LYS A 596 -16.79 25.98 -19.64
CA LYS A 596 -18.26 26.14 -19.72
C LYS A 596 -18.88 26.64 -18.42
N LEU A 597 -18.49 27.86 -18.04
CA LEU A 597 -18.96 28.57 -16.86
C LEU A 597 -19.75 29.81 -17.25
N PHE A 598 -20.85 30.07 -16.51
CA PHE A 598 -21.78 31.14 -16.86
C PHE A 598 -22.25 31.89 -15.59
N THR A 599 -22.52 33.17 -15.76
CA THR A 599 -23.17 33.98 -14.73
C THR A 599 -24.64 33.57 -14.53
N THR A 600 -25.18 33.87 -13.35
CA THR A 600 -26.58 33.55 -13.00
C THR A 600 -27.31 34.75 -12.39
N PRO A 601 -28.62 34.68 -12.22
CA PRO A 601 -29.36 35.67 -11.44
C PRO A 601 -29.10 35.60 -9.91
N ARG A 602 -28.33 34.64 -9.47
CA ARG A 602 -28.04 34.39 -8.04
C ARG A 602 -26.53 34.45 -7.79
N ASN A 603 -26.12 34.34 -6.52
CA ASN A 603 -24.71 34.23 -6.13
C ASN A 603 -24.25 32.76 -6.31
N GLU A 604 -24.10 32.35 -7.55
CA GLU A 604 -23.73 30.97 -7.90
C GLU A 604 -23.17 30.95 -9.33
N VAL A 605 -22.25 30.04 -9.61
CA VAL A 605 -21.78 29.77 -10.97
C VAL A 605 -22.60 28.63 -11.58
N LYS A 606 -23.05 28.79 -12.81
CA LYS A 606 -23.61 27.72 -13.60
C LYS A 606 -22.50 27.02 -14.36
N MET A 607 -22.37 25.73 -14.14
CA MET A 607 -21.41 24.85 -14.81
C MET A 607 -22.12 24.09 -15.92
N GLY A 608 -21.49 24.01 -17.08
CA GLY A 608 -21.92 23.21 -18.22
C GLY A 608 -22.99 23.83 -19.11
N SER A 609 -23.15 23.27 -20.30
CA SER A 609 -24.14 23.60 -21.32
C SER A 609 -25.02 22.38 -21.63
N SER A 610 -25.92 22.49 -22.60
CA SER A 610 -26.73 21.34 -23.03
C SER A 610 -25.96 20.22 -23.70
N SER A 611 -24.73 20.48 -24.15
CA SER A 611 -23.91 19.54 -24.94
C SER A 611 -22.48 19.37 -24.43
N VAL A 612 -22.07 20.16 -23.46
CA VAL A 612 -20.69 20.11 -22.92
C VAL A 612 -20.74 20.24 -21.40
N ALA A 613 -20.14 19.29 -20.70
CA ALA A 613 -19.95 19.28 -19.26
C ALA A 613 -19.14 20.52 -18.81
N GLY A 614 -19.45 21.01 -17.62
CA GLY A 614 -18.69 22.10 -16.99
C GLY A 614 -17.58 21.60 -16.10
N ARG A 615 -16.47 22.35 -16.05
CA ARG A 615 -15.38 22.13 -15.13
C ARG A 615 -15.08 23.44 -14.38
N LEU A 616 -14.84 23.32 -13.08
CA LEU A 616 -14.38 24.43 -12.23
C LEU A 616 -13.21 23.91 -11.38
N THR A 617 -12.07 24.58 -11.42
CA THR A 617 -10.87 24.20 -10.67
C THR A 617 -10.46 25.33 -9.75
N THR A 618 -10.19 25.00 -8.49
CA THR A 618 -9.74 25.98 -7.49
C THR A 618 -8.33 26.53 -7.82
N PRO A 619 -7.94 27.67 -7.23
CA PRO A 619 -6.54 27.98 -7.04
C PRO A 619 -5.82 26.82 -6.32
N ALA A 620 -4.51 26.72 -6.50
CA ALA A 620 -3.69 25.81 -5.71
C ALA A 620 -3.75 26.21 -4.23
N VAL A 621 -3.85 25.23 -3.34
CA VAL A 621 -3.76 25.40 -1.89
C VAL A 621 -2.62 24.54 -1.36
N SER A 622 -1.92 25.02 -0.34
CA SER A 622 -0.78 24.31 0.28
C SER A 622 -1.16 23.95 1.72
N PRO A 623 -1.81 22.80 1.94
CA PRO A 623 -2.23 22.36 3.26
C PRO A 623 -1.01 22.07 4.16
N SER A 624 -1.17 22.30 5.46
CA SER A 624 -0.18 21.90 6.47
C SER A 624 -0.38 20.46 6.95
N ASN A 625 -1.56 19.90 6.64
CA ASN A 625 -1.89 18.49 6.83
C ASN A 625 -1.92 17.80 5.45
N ASP A 626 -1.78 16.48 5.42
CA ASP A 626 -1.93 15.70 4.18
C ASP A 626 -3.38 15.27 3.91
N VAL A 627 -4.33 15.84 4.65
CA VAL A 627 -5.76 15.69 4.45
C VAL A 627 -6.39 17.07 4.38
N ILE A 628 -7.27 17.27 3.40
CA ILE A 628 -8.15 18.44 3.34
C ILE A 628 -9.61 18.00 3.37
N THR A 629 -10.47 18.83 3.89
CA THR A 629 -11.93 18.67 3.74
C THR A 629 -12.46 19.74 2.80
N VAL A 630 -13.05 19.31 1.69
CA VAL A 630 -13.67 20.22 0.72
C VAL A 630 -15.16 20.28 0.99
N VAL A 631 -15.70 21.46 1.27
CA VAL A 631 -17.16 21.65 1.42
C VAL A 631 -17.68 22.38 0.21
N ILE A 632 -18.70 21.82 -0.43
CA ILE A 632 -19.32 22.32 -1.66
C ILE A 632 -20.80 22.58 -1.39
N VAL A 633 -21.28 23.77 -1.75
CA VAL A 633 -22.70 24.09 -1.71
C VAL A 633 -23.21 24.17 -3.14
N ALA A 634 -24.08 23.23 -3.49
CA ALA A 634 -24.53 23.08 -4.86
C ALA A 634 -25.98 22.62 -4.96
N ARG A 635 -26.58 22.84 -6.13
CA ARG A 635 -27.91 22.38 -6.50
C ARG A 635 -27.99 21.95 -7.95
N TRP A 636 -28.99 21.18 -8.29
CA TRP A 636 -29.19 20.73 -9.65
C TRP A 636 -29.65 21.84 -10.62
N PHE A 637 -29.39 21.63 -11.90
CA PHE A 637 -30.03 22.41 -12.94
C PHE A 637 -31.47 21.93 -13.20
N ASN A 638 -31.68 20.62 -13.24
CA ASN A 638 -32.99 19.93 -13.27
C ASN A 638 -32.77 18.45 -12.90
N GLU A 639 -33.84 17.66 -12.77
CA GLU A 639 -33.80 16.25 -12.37
C GLU A 639 -32.90 15.36 -13.25
N LYS A 640 -32.74 15.70 -14.54
CA LYS A 640 -31.86 14.98 -15.47
C LYS A 640 -30.41 15.44 -15.43
N SER A 641 -30.11 16.52 -14.74
CA SER A 641 -28.79 17.15 -14.59
C SER A 641 -28.54 17.38 -13.10
N ASN A 642 -28.38 16.28 -12.34
CA ASN A 642 -28.34 16.29 -10.90
C ASN A 642 -27.06 15.63 -10.32
N LYS A 643 -26.00 15.49 -11.11
CA LYS A 643 -24.74 14.92 -10.67
C LYS A 643 -23.62 15.94 -10.76
N LEU A 644 -22.82 16.02 -9.70
CA LEU A 644 -21.60 16.81 -9.60
C LEU A 644 -20.48 15.89 -9.11
N GLN A 645 -19.47 15.72 -9.91
CA GLN A 645 -18.27 14.94 -9.56
C GLN A 645 -17.22 15.86 -8.96
N ILE A 646 -16.52 15.36 -7.96
CA ILE A 646 -15.47 16.07 -7.26
C ILE A 646 -14.18 15.32 -7.50
N GLY A 647 -13.15 16.02 -7.93
CA GLY A 647 -11.83 15.50 -8.20
C GLY A 647 -10.75 16.33 -7.52
N TYR A 648 -9.55 15.79 -7.55
CA TYR A 648 -8.33 16.37 -7.00
C TYR A 648 -7.23 16.32 -8.07
N SER A 649 -6.36 17.32 -8.11
CA SER A 649 -5.18 17.28 -8.98
C SER A 649 -3.98 17.95 -8.31
N GLU A 650 -2.79 17.47 -8.65
CA GLU A 650 -1.49 18.02 -8.25
C GLU A 650 -0.85 18.71 -9.45
N GLY A 651 -0.57 20.00 -9.32
CA GLY A 651 0.06 20.79 -10.38
C GLY A 651 -0.68 20.70 -11.73
N ASP A 652 0.05 20.41 -12.80
CA ASP A 652 -0.51 20.28 -14.17
C ASP A 652 -1.12 18.91 -14.46
N GLY A 653 -1.35 18.06 -13.42
CA GLY A 653 -1.84 16.71 -13.53
C GLY A 653 -3.30 16.62 -14.00
N GLN A 654 -3.70 15.44 -14.45
CA GLN A 654 -5.12 15.14 -14.66
C GLN A 654 -5.82 15.01 -13.30
N ALA A 655 -7.06 15.51 -13.23
CA ALA A 655 -7.83 15.41 -12.00
C ALA A 655 -8.30 13.96 -11.75
N GLU A 656 -7.98 13.43 -10.58
CA GLU A 656 -8.54 12.19 -10.07
C GLU A 656 -9.97 12.45 -9.55
N LEU A 657 -10.93 11.59 -9.90
CA LEU A 657 -12.30 11.69 -9.42
C LEU A 657 -12.44 10.93 -8.09
N LEU A 658 -12.85 11.64 -7.03
CA LEU A 658 -12.90 11.13 -5.67
C LEU A 658 -14.31 10.85 -5.17
N GLY A 659 -15.32 11.45 -5.79
CA GLY A 659 -16.71 11.28 -5.38
C GLY A 659 -17.72 11.94 -6.32
N GLU A 660 -18.97 11.56 -6.14
CA GLU A 660 -20.10 12.12 -6.90
C GLU A 660 -21.26 12.51 -5.98
N ALA A 661 -21.61 13.80 -5.98
CA ALA A 661 -22.77 14.32 -5.29
C ALA A 661 -24.05 14.16 -6.13
N THR A 662 -25.09 13.60 -5.53
CA THR A 662 -26.44 13.70 -6.10
C THR A 662 -27.09 15.00 -5.61
N LEU A 663 -27.24 15.95 -6.54
CA LEU A 663 -27.75 17.28 -6.25
C LEU A 663 -29.25 17.30 -6.08
N GLU A 664 -29.75 18.23 -5.28
CA GLU A 664 -31.17 18.49 -5.01
C GLU A 664 -31.63 19.80 -5.67
N LYS A 665 -32.92 20.09 -5.60
CA LYS A 665 -33.52 21.30 -6.18
C LYS A 665 -33.02 22.59 -5.49
N GLU A 666 -32.85 22.54 -4.20
CA GLU A 666 -32.28 23.61 -3.39
C GLU A 666 -30.82 23.32 -3.08
N ASN A 667 -30.07 24.34 -2.65
CA ASN A 667 -28.69 24.20 -2.26
C ASN A 667 -28.52 23.19 -1.12
N ALA A 668 -27.68 22.21 -1.29
CA ALA A 668 -27.26 21.25 -0.27
C ALA A 668 -25.75 21.34 -0.05
N TYR A 669 -25.32 21.00 1.15
CA TYR A 669 -23.93 21.02 1.56
C TYR A 669 -23.36 19.61 1.46
N PHE A 670 -22.24 19.48 0.78
CA PHE A 670 -21.53 18.23 0.60
C PHE A 670 -20.08 18.38 1.07
N ALA A 671 -19.62 17.50 1.93
CA ALA A 671 -18.23 17.44 2.37
C ALA A 671 -17.51 16.27 1.67
N VAL A 672 -16.31 16.50 1.20
CA VAL A 672 -15.43 15.47 0.60
C VAL A 672 -14.09 15.56 1.32
N PRO A 673 -13.77 14.61 2.19
CA PRO A 673 -12.42 14.48 2.70
C PRO A 673 -11.50 13.94 1.59
N ILE A 674 -10.37 14.58 1.40
CA ILE A 674 -9.34 14.20 0.42
C ILE A 674 -8.08 13.91 1.22
N GLU A 675 -7.67 12.66 1.22
CA GLU A 675 -6.45 12.20 1.87
C GLU A 675 -5.26 12.36 0.93
N GLU A 676 -4.07 12.35 1.50
CA GLU A 676 -2.81 12.31 0.76
C GLU A 676 -2.59 13.51 -0.17
N VAL A 677 -3.02 14.68 0.27
CA VAL A 677 -2.82 15.91 -0.50
C VAL A 677 -1.38 16.41 -0.40
N SER A 678 -0.81 16.81 -1.53
CA SER A 678 0.50 17.45 -1.61
C SER A 678 0.42 18.97 -1.41
N GLU A 679 1.58 19.61 -1.27
CA GLU A 679 1.71 21.05 -1.46
C GLU A 679 1.28 21.42 -2.90
N ASP A 680 0.56 22.53 -3.06
CA ASP A 680 0.04 23.03 -4.35
C ASP A 680 -1.08 22.16 -4.98
N CYS A 681 -1.95 21.58 -4.15
CA CYS A 681 -3.08 20.81 -4.64
C CYS A 681 -4.27 21.68 -5.12
N GLN A 682 -5.05 21.15 -6.04
CA GLN A 682 -6.25 21.79 -6.58
C GLN A 682 -7.47 20.88 -6.52
N VAL A 683 -8.62 21.42 -6.18
CA VAL A 683 -9.91 20.72 -6.24
C VAL A 683 -10.59 21.00 -7.58
N VAL A 684 -11.11 19.95 -8.21
CA VAL A 684 -11.75 20.04 -9.52
C VAL A 684 -13.19 19.55 -9.43
N LEU A 685 -14.13 20.37 -9.86
CA LEU A 685 -15.54 20.04 -9.93
C LEU A 685 -15.92 19.78 -11.39
N PHE A 686 -16.65 18.69 -11.64
CA PHE A 686 -17.21 18.38 -12.96
C PHE A 686 -18.72 18.24 -12.86
N SER A 687 -19.47 18.93 -13.72
CA SER A 687 -20.88 18.67 -13.88
C SER A 687 -21.08 17.61 -14.97
N SER A 688 -21.90 16.59 -14.70
CA SER A 688 -22.23 15.58 -15.74
C SER A 688 -22.92 16.20 -16.97
N ASN A 689 -23.65 17.28 -16.77
CA ASN A 689 -24.26 18.10 -17.80
C ASN A 689 -24.26 19.57 -17.33
N ARG A 690 -25.22 19.97 -16.47
CA ARG A 690 -25.32 21.30 -15.90
C ARG A 690 -25.58 21.24 -14.39
N ALA A 691 -24.90 22.09 -13.64
CA ALA A 691 -25.07 22.24 -12.19
C ALA A 691 -24.90 23.70 -11.79
N TYR A 692 -25.38 24.05 -10.60
CA TYR A 692 -25.11 25.32 -9.96
C TYR A 692 -24.28 25.09 -8.69
N VAL A 693 -23.21 25.85 -8.54
CA VAL A 693 -22.35 25.84 -7.34
C VAL A 693 -22.37 27.24 -6.74
N SER A 694 -22.75 27.36 -5.47
CA SER A 694 -22.87 28.62 -4.76
C SER A 694 -21.75 28.88 -3.75
N ARG A 695 -20.99 27.85 -3.34
CA ARG A 695 -19.82 28.01 -2.47
C ARG A 695 -18.88 26.82 -2.58
N VAL A 696 -17.58 27.09 -2.49
CA VAL A 696 -16.54 26.09 -2.34
C VAL A 696 -15.62 26.54 -1.22
N ILE A 697 -15.39 25.65 -0.25
CA ILE A 697 -14.53 25.88 0.91
C ILE A 697 -13.53 24.74 0.97
N VAL A 698 -12.26 25.05 1.19
CA VAL A 698 -11.21 24.06 1.43
C VAL A 698 -10.68 24.28 2.83
N LEU A 699 -10.74 23.25 3.64
CA LEU A 699 -10.32 23.23 5.03
C LEU A 699 -9.07 22.34 5.17
N ASP A 700 -8.09 22.78 5.92
CA ASP A 700 -6.88 22.00 6.25
C ASP A 700 -7.20 21.02 7.38
N GLY A 701 -7.32 19.73 7.08
CA GLY A 701 -7.64 18.66 8.04
C GLY A 701 -8.98 17.96 7.80
N THR A 702 -9.33 17.07 8.72
CA THR A 702 -10.57 16.27 8.71
C THR A 702 -11.55 16.79 9.74
N PHE A 703 -12.83 16.97 9.36
CA PHE A 703 -13.90 17.49 10.22
C PHE A 703 -15.12 16.59 10.19
N SER A 704 -15.82 16.47 11.34
CA SER A 704 -17.06 15.68 11.43
C SER A 704 -18.24 16.38 10.74
N ASP A 705 -19.24 15.61 10.31
CA ASP A 705 -20.48 16.19 9.75
C ASP A 705 -21.20 17.09 10.76
N ASP A 706 -21.12 16.76 12.04
CA ASP A 706 -21.71 17.54 13.13
C ASP A 706 -20.98 18.87 13.30
N ASP A 707 -19.65 18.88 13.24
CA ASP A 707 -18.83 20.08 13.32
C ASP A 707 -19.09 21.01 12.14
N LEU A 708 -19.07 20.45 10.91
CA LEU A 708 -19.36 21.18 9.68
C LEU A 708 -20.81 21.67 9.67
N SER A 709 -21.78 20.86 10.11
CA SER A 709 -23.19 21.26 10.17
C SER A 709 -23.40 22.38 11.19
N THR A 710 -22.64 22.39 12.27
CA THR A 710 -22.65 23.46 13.28
C THR A 710 -22.09 24.76 12.70
N LEU A 711 -20.96 24.72 12.02
CA LEU A 711 -20.32 25.85 11.36
C LEU A 711 -21.22 26.48 10.30
N PHE A 712 -21.79 25.68 9.42
CA PHE A 712 -22.60 26.15 8.30
C PHE A 712 -24.08 26.35 8.67
N LYS A 713 -24.51 25.96 9.87
CA LYS A 713 -25.91 26.00 10.33
C LYS A 713 -26.86 25.30 9.36
N ALA A 714 -26.39 24.26 8.72
CA ALA A 714 -27.09 23.46 7.73
C ALA A 714 -26.54 22.00 7.73
N PRO A 715 -27.42 21.01 7.47
CA PRO A 715 -26.95 19.63 7.37
C PRO A 715 -25.90 19.46 6.27
N VAL A 716 -24.75 18.87 6.60
CA VAL A 716 -23.68 18.54 5.67
C VAL A 716 -23.72 17.03 5.40
N LYS A 717 -23.59 16.65 4.15
CA LYS A 717 -23.55 15.24 3.70
C LYS A 717 -22.15 14.90 3.24
N THR A 718 -21.47 13.99 3.92
CA THR A 718 -20.17 13.51 3.46
C THR A 718 -20.35 12.61 2.23
N ILE A 719 -19.51 12.83 1.22
CA ILE A 719 -19.41 12.05 0.00
C ILE A 719 -18.02 11.41 -0.03
N GLY A 720 -17.98 10.15 -0.38
CA GLY A 720 -16.72 9.38 -0.34
C GLY A 720 -16.45 8.77 1.03
N LYS A 721 -15.33 8.11 1.17
CA LYS A 721 -14.88 7.54 2.44
C LYS A 721 -14.40 8.65 3.36
N ARG A 722 -14.76 8.56 4.63
CA ARG A 722 -14.27 9.49 5.65
C ARG A 722 -12.89 9.02 6.08
N ALA A 723 -11.89 9.92 6.02
CA ALA A 723 -10.60 9.72 6.65
C ALA A 723 -10.78 9.47 8.15
N GLN A 724 -10.18 8.43 8.69
CA GLN A 724 -10.01 8.32 10.13
C GLN A 724 -8.92 9.31 10.56
N ALA A 725 -9.30 10.23 11.45
CA ALA A 725 -8.39 11.22 11.99
C ALA A 725 -7.37 10.53 12.92
N HIS A 726 -6.32 9.96 12.38
CA HIS A 726 -5.12 9.59 13.11
C HIS A 726 -3.92 10.05 12.31
N LYS A 727 -3.43 11.25 12.64
CA LYS A 727 -2.14 11.71 12.17
C LYS A 727 -1.23 12.09 13.30
N SER A 728 -0.02 11.58 13.18
CA SER A 728 1.11 12.09 13.92
C SER A 728 1.71 13.26 13.13
N LYS A 729 1.46 14.49 13.56
CA LYS A 729 2.17 15.65 13.01
C LYS A 729 3.62 15.58 13.48
N SER A 730 4.54 15.48 12.54
CA SER A 730 5.98 15.43 12.85
C SER A 730 6.61 16.81 12.55
N GLN A 731 7.26 17.39 13.54
CA GLN A 731 8.06 18.62 13.41
C GLN A 731 9.51 18.28 13.69
N THR A 732 10.43 18.58 12.76
CA THR A 732 11.88 18.41 12.99
C THR A 732 12.54 19.78 13.14
N VAL A 733 13.35 19.94 14.17
CA VAL A 733 14.10 21.15 14.43
C VAL A 733 15.59 20.83 14.64
N THR A 734 16.48 21.72 14.17
CA THR A 734 17.92 21.59 14.37
C THR A 734 18.38 22.58 15.43
N THR A 735 19.21 22.13 16.38
CA THR A 735 19.78 22.96 17.46
C THR A 735 21.19 22.52 17.82
N ALA A 736 22.05 23.48 18.20
CA ALA A 736 23.37 23.17 18.74
C ALA A 736 23.33 22.86 20.25
N ALA A 737 22.22 23.12 20.95
CA ALA A 737 22.07 22.83 22.35
C ALA A 737 21.70 21.34 22.58
N THR A 738 21.80 20.89 23.83
CA THR A 738 21.34 19.53 24.25
C THR A 738 19.93 19.55 24.84
N ALA A 739 19.17 20.58 24.55
CA ALA A 739 17.76 20.72 24.90
C ALA A 739 17.07 21.64 23.89
N TYR A 740 15.76 21.40 23.71
CA TYR A 740 14.90 22.25 22.88
C TYR A 740 13.50 22.34 23.48
N THR A 741 12.92 23.55 23.53
CA THR A 741 11.59 23.77 24.08
C THR A 741 10.57 23.86 22.93
N PHE A 742 9.65 22.91 22.91
CA PHE A 742 8.46 22.96 22.03
C PHE A 742 7.37 23.77 22.71
N THR A 743 6.76 24.69 21.98
CA THR A 743 5.69 25.60 22.45
C THR A 743 4.49 25.52 21.53
N ASN A 744 3.35 26.11 21.94
CA ASN A 744 2.09 26.11 21.18
C ASN A 744 1.55 24.69 20.93
N LEU A 745 1.74 23.82 21.93
CA LEU A 745 1.25 22.45 21.88
C LEU A 745 -0.17 22.38 22.44
N THR A 746 -0.99 21.44 21.92
CA THR A 746 -2.37 21.22 22.38
C THR A 746 -2.40 20.22 23.54
N ALA A 747 -3.22 20.49 24.56
CA ALA A 747 -3.27 19.73 25.81
C ALA A 747 -3.78 18.27 25.63
N ASP A 748 -4.56 18.00 24.58
CA ASP A 748 -5.22 16.71 24.36
C ASP A 748 -4.45 15.77 23.43
N ALA A 749 -3.29 16.20 22.92
CA ALA A 749 -2.41 15.36 22.12
C ALA A 749 -1.37 14.63 22.97
N THR A 750 -1.03 13.42 22.57
CA THR A 750 0.14 12.70 23.09
C THR A 750 1.34 13.02 22.20
N TYR A 751 2.45 13.41 22.81
CA TYR A 751 3.66 13.75 22.08
C TYR A 751 4.74 12.72 22.32
N THR A 752 5.53 12.46 21.26
CA THR A 752 6.81 11.74 21.38
C THR A 752 7.91 12.58 20.76
N TYR A 753 9.12 12.50 21.31
CA TYR A 753 10.28 13.08 20.65
C TYR A 753 11.46 12.12 20.62
N ARG A 754 12.26 12.25 19.57
CA ARG A 754 13.53 11.55 19.38
C ARG A 754 14.58 12.51 18.86
N VAL A 755 15.85 12.13 19.02
CA VAL A 755 16.99 13.02 18.73
C VAL A 755 18.06 12.25 17.98
N ARG A 756 18.71 12.91 17.00
CA ARG A 756 19.94 12.42 16.38
C ARG A 756 21.01 13.50 16.32
N ALA A 757 22.27 13.09 16.33
CA ALA A 757 23.43 13.97 16.34
C ALA A 757 23.99 14.19 14.95
N LEU A 758 24.48 15.42 14.67
CA LEU A 758 25.08 15.84 13.42
C LEU A 758 26.41 16.55 13.67
N ALA A 759 27.36 16.35 12.78
CA ALA A 759 28.59 17.16 12.67
C ALA A 759 29.22 17.02 11.31
N ASP A 760 29.91 18.08 10.82
CA ASP A 760 30.68 18.01 9.60
C ASP A 760 31.83 17.01 9.75
N GLY A 761 32.04 16.17 8.72
CA GLY A 761 33.06 15.14 8.76
C GLY A 761 32.71 13.88 9.56
N PHE A 762 31.45 13.74 9.99
CA PHE A 762 30.88 12.55 10.62
C PHE A 762 29.63 12.09 9.89
N ALA A 763 29.37 10.80 9.91
CA ALA A 763 28.05 10.28 9.55
C ALA A 763 27.06 10.67 10.65
N THR A 764 25.84 11.08 10.25
CA THR A 764 24.74 11.38 11.17
C THR A 764 24.45 10.16 12.05
N SER A 765 24.23 10.37 13.35
CA SER A 765 23.89 9.27 14.23
C SER A 765 22.51 8.67 13.91
N ASN A 766 22.26 7.47 14.41
CA ASN A 766 20.90 6.95 14.46
C ASN A 766 20.02 7.82 15.38
N TRP A 767 18.69 7.75 15.19
CA TRP A 767 17.74 8.35 16.11
C TRP A 767 17.78 7.65 17.47
N SER A 768 17.64 8.43 18.56
CA SER A 768 17.43 7.88 19.88
C SER A 768 16.11 7.11 19.97
N GLU A 769 15.97 6.29 21.01
CA GLU A 769 14.66 5.79 21.42
C GLU A 769 13.70 6.97 21.67
N PRO A 770 12.42 6.83 21.29
CA PRO A 770 11.42 7.89 21.46
C PRO A 770 11.05 8.08 22.94
N ILE A 771 10.92 9.33 23.37
CA ILE A 771 10.42 9.69 24.69
C ILE A 771 8.98 10.19 24.58
N GLN A 772 8.06 9.52 25.24
CA GLN A 772 6.67 9.94 25.32
C GLN A 772 6.48 11.07 26.32
N VAL A 773 5.69 12.09 25.96
CA VAL A 773 5.40 13.27 26.78
C VAL A 773 3.89 13.50 26.83
N SER A 774 3.33 13.52 28.04
CA SER A 774 1.96 13.96 28.28
C SER A 774 2.00 15.36 28.86
N LEU A 775 1.31 16.30 28.22
CA LEU A 775 1.24 17.69 28.72
C LEU A 775 0.49 17.76 30.05
N ALA A 776 0.78 18.76 30.85
CA ALA A 776 0.10 18.98 32.12
C ALA A 776 -1.34 19.44 31.87
N THR A 777 -2.29 18.51 31.84
CA THR A 777 -3.73 18.85 31.76
C THR A 777 -4.18 19.53 33.05
N GLY A 778 -4.83 20.69 32.95
CA GLY A 778 -5.31 21.41 34.11
C GLY A 778 -6.56 20.77 34.72
N ILE A 779 -6.53 20.22 35.87
CA ILE A 779 -7.58 19.75 36.77
C ILE A 779 -7.99 18.28 36.55
N HIS A 780 -7.49 17.38 37.41
CA HIS A 780 -8.06 16.04 37.58
C HIS A 780 -9.18 16.05 38.63
N GLU A 781 -10.29 15.39 38.29
CA GLU A 781 -11.37 15.11 39.21
C GLU A 781 -10.99 13.89 40.08
N VAL A 782 -10.96 14.03 41.40
CA VAL A 782 -10.83 12.91 42.31
C VAL A 782 -12.21 12.55 42.82
N THR A 783 -12.82 11.50 42.25
CA THR A 783 -13.96 10.80 42.84
C THR A 783 -13.40 9.95 43.98
N GLY A 784 -13.77 10.25 45.21
CA GLY A 784 -13.33 9.48 46.36
C GLY A 784 -14.01 8.13 46.42
N ALA A 785 -13.21 7.09 46.21
CA ALA A 785 -13.42 5.74 46.77
C ALA A 785 -12.13 4.93 46.66
N ASP A 786 -11.61 4.53 47.78
CA ASP A 786 -10.83 3.34 48.13
C ASP A 786 -9.58 2.96 47.29
N ASP A 787 -8.41 3.42 47.81
CA ASP A 787 -7.26 2.52 47.84
C ASP A 787 -6.48 2.73 49.14
N ALA A 788 -6.55 1.77 50.02
CA ALA A 788 -6.12 1.84 51.44
C ALA A 788 -4.67 1.35 51.61
N SER A 789 -3.69 1.72 50.76
CA SER A 789 -2.30 1.26 50.88
C SER A 789 -1.19 2.28 50.57
N ALA A 790 -1.51 3.53 50.27
CA ALA A 790 -0.49 4.58 50.12
C ALA A 790 -0.64 5.65 51.19
N GLN A 791 0.46 6.11 51.82
CA GLN A 791 0.42 7.25 52.69
C GLN A 791 -0.26 8.43 52.00
N PRO A 792 -1.21 9.15 52.65
CA PRO A 792 -1.99 10.19 52.00
C PRO A 792 -1.07 11.32 51.55
N ALA A 793 -0.94 11.48 50.23
CA ALA A 793 -0.27 12.60 49.64
C ALA A 793 -0.88 13.93 50.16
N ALA A 794 -0.07 14.88 50.55
CA ALA A 794 -0.52 16.14 51.17
C ALA A 794 -1.31 16.99 50.16
N LEU A 795 -2.49 17.46 50.56
CA LEU A 795 -3.35 18.32 49.78
C LEU A 795 -3.15 19.79 50.20
N TYR A 796 -3.07 20.68 49.18
CA TYR A 796 -2.85 22.11 49.42
C TYR A 796 -3.94 22.95 48.77
N ASP A 797 -4.28 24.10 49.32
CA ASP A 797 -5.14 25.06 48.61
C ASP A 797 -4.35 25.83 47.55
N LEU A 798 -5.04 26.69 46.78
CA LEU A 798 -4.40 27.47 45.73
C LEU A 798 -3.40 28.51 46.20
N LEU A 799 -3.35 28.76 47.52
CA LEU A 799 -2.35 29.64 48.19
C LEU A 799 -1.17 28.84 48.73
N GLY A 800 -1.09 27.53 48.50
CA GLY A 800 0.00 26.67 48.96
C GLY A 800 -0.12 26.21 50.41
N ARG A 801 -1.26 26.39 51.07
CA ARG A 801 -1.48 25.98 52.46
C ARG A 801 -1.97 24.52 52.47
N ARG A 802 -1.33 23.70 53.34
CA ARG A 802 -1.67 22.30 53.51
C ARG A 802 -3.07 22.15 54.13
N ILE A 803 -3.92 21.33 53.55
CA ILE A 803 -5.23 21.00 54.12
C ILE A 803 -5.06 19.83 55.09
N THR A 804 -5.49 20.03 56.35
CA THR A 804 -5.32 19.06 57.46
C THR A 804 -6.65 18.42 57.88
N GLY A 805 -7.71 18.53 57.08
CA GLY A 805 -9.02 17.94 57.34
C GLY A 805 -9.68 17.49 56.06
N THR A 806 -10.93 17.06 56.15
CA THR A 806 -11.72 16.69 54.96
C THR A 806 -11.86 17.91 54.04
N PRO A 807 -11.35 17.86 52.80
CA PRO A 807 -11.40 19.01 51.93
C PRO A 807 -12.87 19.31 51.54
N GLN A 808 -13.22 20.58 51.54
CA GLN A 808 -14.52 21.04 51.07
C GLN A 808 -14.50 21.09 49.53
N ARG A 809 -15.67 21.14 48.93
CA ARG A 809 -15.80 21.28 47.46
C ARG A 809 -14.97 22.49 46.98
N GLY A 810 -14.04 22.26 46.08
CA GLY A 810 -13.13 23.30 45.62
C GLY A 810 -11.95 22.78 44.83
N ILE A 811 -11.08 23.68 44.35
CA ILE A 811 -9.85 23.35 43.63
C ILE A 811 -8.67 23.32 44.60
N TYR A 812 -7.89 22.29 44.56
CA TYR A 812 -6.72 22.04 45.43
C TYR A 812 -5.51 21.63 44.64
N ILE A 813 -4.33 21.60 45.24
CA ILE A 813 -3.09 21.08 44.67
C ILE A 813 -2.72 19.78 45.39
N LYS A 814 -2.55 18.69 44.69
CA LYS A 814 -2.07 17.40 45.15
C LYS A 814 -0.95 16.92 44.20
N ASP A 815 0.19 16.57 44.75
CA ASP A 815 1.36 16.10 43.98
C ASP A 815 1.75 17.07 42.85
N GLY A 816 1.69 18.38 43.12
CA GLY A 816 2.00 19.41 42.13
C GLY A 816 0.91 19.64 41.07
N ARG A 817 -0.24 18.93 41.11
CA ARG A 817 -1.32 19.01 40.15
C ARG A 817 -2.56 19.66 40.77
N LYS A 818 -3.32 20.44 39.97
CA LYS A 818 -4.63 20.95 40.37
C LYS A 818 -5.66 19.85 40.32
N ILE A 819 -6.41 19.66 41.38
CA ILE A 819 -7.51 18.70 41.46
C ILE A 819 -8.79 19.41 41.90
N MET A 820 -9.95 18.92 41.50
CA MET A 820 -11.24 19.40 41.98
C MET A 820 -11.83 18.35 42.94
N VAL A 821 -12.18 18.81 44.15
CA VAL A 821 -12.97 18.03 45.11
C VAL A 821 -14.43 18.47 44.98
N ARG A 822 -15.33 17.56 44.60
CA ARG A 822 -16.76 17.75 44.43
C ARG A 822 -17.56 17.53 45.67
#